data_c5f4f929ebd4f7f1c8b362d6a6f4c8aa
#
_entry.id   c5f4f929ebd4f7f1c8b362d6a6f4c8aa
#
_cell.length_a   1.000
_cell.length_b   1.000
_cell.length_c   1.000
_cell.angle_alpha   90.00
_cell.angle_beta   90.00
_cell.angle_gamma   90.00
#
_symmetry.space_group_name_H-M   'P 1'
#
loop_
_entity.id
_entity.type
_entity.pdbx_description
1 polymer ?
#
loop_
_entity_poly.entity_id
_entity_poly.type
_entity_poly.pdbx_seq_one_letter_code
_entity_poly.pdbx_strand_id
1 'polypeptide(L)'
;LRGAARIGRLAVGNAWHAGVFRELPLGPLPAADVNGNGTNTDEFPVVVVRATDGWVMFFDSNRNGTFEDEMPLRDYRQGRQTIALGRQPLTLAANFAESNGVPRLDLYFDTSGHGTHVAGIAAGHAMFNIATFEGVAPGAQLLGLKIANDARGGISMTGSMQRAMDYAARFAMERGLPLVLNMSFGVGNEREGRAVLDSLINAFLLAHPDVVFTISAGNDGPGLSTMGFPGSADLALTVGALEPGAFTRVPQPGPPPPDRMGWWSSRGGDVGKPDVVAPGQAFSTVPRWDLGDEIKSGTSMASPHVAGLVARLRSALAQENRRAPAADIMQALRATAAPLAGWTIVDAGPGVPRLEAAYQWLIAGHQGSRYVVRTADGAPAALRRDGFARLGDTLQVFTVTHADGLRAAQFRLTSDVPWLTVPTLVTSNARRTSISVGYRPALLPGPGVYVGTVTARNPSDSVSGPLFTLVNTVVVPHDLSTRPLEDASRAVGAGRVQRYFLRSPVAGRSMRVRVALGDIDQEALVQLYDPNGRPASADPDSLVQVGYGKAASVVIELPAEDMLPGVYELDVINPGINRMTATVQADLALVAMAPQANGTLEAMNPGVATANLEARATLVGAQRSAMVAGRGTAAESLAVAVPAWAVRAEVLVEMPREQWDGFSDFGLTVFDSAGQQVDVAPLNYARGRLTFPVSPRLAGHPAVIELYPAFAREGAVSSWQASVRVRFFGDSSEALGGPLPLTVVAGGRIVLPAALLPFGLLEGLAPLVEWRLSPIRGSGASALTYQAVRQP
;
A
#
# COMPACT_ATOMS: atom_id res chain seq x y z
N LEU A 1 -38.68 -10.65 26.94
CA LEU A 1 -37.25 -10.82 27.23
C LEU A 1 -37.09 -11.67 28.51
N ARG A 2 -36.60 -12.88 28.40
CA ARG A 2 -36.21 -13.65 29.61
C ARG A 2 -34.98 -12.98 30.22
N GLY A 3 -34.97 -12.77 31.54
CA GLY A 3 -33.92 -12.00 32.24
C GLY A 3 -34.26 -10.50 32.47
N ALA A 4 -35.43 -10.02 32.10
CA ALA A 4 -35.84 -8.62 32.30
C ALA A 4 -35.67 -8.15 33.74
N ALA A 5 -35.97 -9.00 34.74
CA ALA A 5 -35.80 -8.68 36.15
C ALA A 5 -34.31 -8.44 36.55
N ARG A 6 -33.38 -9.14 35.96
CA ARG A 6 -31.93 -8.94 36.18
C ARG A 6 -31.47 -7.64 35.57
N ILE A 7 -31.87 -7.37 34.32
CA ILE A 7 -31.53 -6.12 33.60
C ILE A 7 -32.11 -4.93 34.36
N GLY A 8 -33.41 -5.02 34.80
CA GLY A 8 -34.11 -3.97 35.55
C GLY A 8 -33.46 -3.62 36.90
N ARG A 9 -32.77 -4.56 37.55
CA ARG A 9 -32.02 -4.29 38.80
C ARG A 9 -30.78 -3.42 38.58
N LEU A 10 -30.22 -3.45 37.37
CA LEU A 10 -29.04 -2.64 37.02
C LEU A 10 -29.42 -1.33 36.32
N ALA A 11 -30.56 -1.30 35.64
CA ALA A 11 -31.02 -0.14 34.88
C ALA A 11 -31.45 1.04 35.77
N VAL A 12 -30.94 2.22 35.42
CA VAL A 12 -31.40 3.49 35.96
C VAL A 12 -32.41 4.08 34.96
N GLY A 13 -33.68 4.13 35.34
CA GLY A 13 -34.75 4.56 34.42
C GLY A 13 -35.33 3.44 33.57
N ASN A 14 -36.23 3.79 32.65
CA ASN A 14 -37.02 2.83 31.86
C ASN A 14 -36.61 2.74 30.39
N ALA A 15 -35.53 3.43 30.00
CA ALA A 15 -35.05 3.38 28.61
C ALA A 15 -34.13 2.17 28.40
N TRP A 16 -34.58 1.22 27.59
CA TRP A 16 -33.85 0.05 27.16
C TRP A 16 -33.69 0.11 25.64
N HIS A 17 -32.46 -0.10 25.16
CA HIS A 17 -32.15 -0.15 23.75
C HIS A 17 -31.91 -1.61 23.37
N ALA A 18 -32.63 -2.11 22.38
CA ALA A 18 -32.49 -3.46 21.89
C ALA A 18 -31.88 -3.45 20.47
N GLY A 19 -31.02 -4.40 20.20
CA GLY A 19 -30.41 -4.61 18.91
C GLY A 19 -30.08 -6.08 18.65
N VAL A 20 -29.56 -6.34 17.49
CA VAL A 20 -29.11 -7.69 17.08
C VAL A 20 -27.72 -7.57 16.48
N PHE A 21 -26.79 -8.34 17.02
CA PHE A 21 -25.51 -8.58 16.35
C PHE A 21 -25.71 -9.74 15.36
N ARG A 22 -25.25 -9.55 14.13
CA ARG A 22 -25.39 -10.53 13.05
C ARG A 22 -24.05 -10.92 12.50
N GLU A 23 -23.93 -12.16 12.09
CA GLU A 23 -22.85 -12.63 11.26
C GLU A 23 -23.04 -12.11 9.84
N LEU A 24 -22.44 -10.97 9.54
CA LEU A 24 -22.47 -10.32 8.23
C LEU A 24 -21.06 -10.24 7.66
N PRO A 25 -20.94 -10.19 6.33
CA PRO A 25 -19.67 -9.83 5.70
C PRO A 25 -19.15 -8.49 6.26
N LEU A 26 -17.89 -8.46 6.64
CA LEU A 26 -17.20 -7.26 7.12
C LEU A 26 -16.15 -6.85 6.09
N GLY A 27 -16.48 -5.84 5.29
CA GLY A 27 -15.68 -5.46 4.15
C GLY A 27 -15.71 -6.56 3.07
N PRO A 28 -14.57 -6.85 2.41
CA PRO A 28 -14.47 -7.85 1.36
C PRO A 28 -14.46 -9.30 1.90
N LEU A 29 -14.38 -9.49 3.22
CA LEU A 29 -14.32 -10.81 3.84
C LEU A 29 -15.72 -11.44 3.91
N PRO A 30 -15.85 -12.76 3.72
CA PRO A 30 -17.12 -13.45 3.95
C PRO A 30 -17.54 -13.35 5.41
N ALA A 31 -18.83 -13.55 5.68
CA ALA A 31 -19.32 -13.62 7.05
C ALA A 31 -18.60 -14.74 7.82
N ALA A 32 -18.04 -14.40 8.99
CA ALA A 32 -17.38 -15.38 9.85
C ALA A 32 -18.43 -16.15 10.67
N ASP A 33 -18.21 -17.45 10.88
CA ASP A 33 -18.90 -18.27 11.89
C ASP A 33 -18.28 -17.93 13.25
N VAL A 34 -18.83 -16.93 13.94
CA VAL A 34 -18.23 -16.34 15.14
C VAL A 34 -18.36 -17.24 16.39
N ASN A 35 -19.28 -18.22 16.37
CA ASN A 35 -19.51 -19.13 17.46
C ASN A 35 -19.04 -20.58 17.17
N GLY A 36 -18.61 -20.87 15.95
CA GLY A 36 -18.07 -22.15 15.53
C GLY A 36 -19.13 -23.26 15.43
N ASN A 37 -20.37 -22.92 15.09
CA ASN A 37 -21.46 -23.89 15.00
C ASN A 37 -21.67 -24.47 13.60
N GLY A 38 -20.90 -24.04 12.61
CA GLY A 38 -20.97 -24.47 11.22
C GLY A 38 -21.92 -23.65 10.34
N THR A 39 -22.50 -22.57 10.88
CA THR A 39 -23.29 -21.57 10.13
C THR A 39 -22.70 -20.18 10.30
N ASN A 40 -22.93 -19.31 9.34
CA ASN A 40 -22.47 -17.91 9.36
C ASN A 40 -23.63 -16.93 9.16
N THR A 41 -24.81 -17.28 9.64
CA THR A 41 -26.05 -16.49 9.52
C THR A 41 -26.71 -16.26 10.87
N ASP A 42 -25.96 -16.42 11.93
CA ASP A 42 -26.48 -16.35 13.29
C ASP A 42 -26.81 -14.91 13.71
N GLU A 43 -27.84 -14.80 14.55
CA GLU A 43 -28.29 -13.56 15.16
C GLU A 43 -28.19 -13.67 16.69
N PHE A 44 -27.54 -12.68 17.30
CA PHE A 44 -27.34 -12.60 18.74
C PHE A 44 -28.10 -11.38 19.29
N PRO A 45 -29.15 -11.58 20.09
CA PRO A 45 -29.84 -10.47 20.74
C PRO A 45 -28.97 -9.67 21.70
N VAL A 46 -29.09 -8.36 21.66
CA VAL A 46 -28.33 -7.43 22.51
C VAL A 46 -29.28 -6.47 23.17
N VAL A 47 -29.10 -6.20 24.46
CA VAL A 47 -29.80 -5.17 25.21
C VAL A 47 -28.79 -4.24 25.86
N VAL A 48 -28.98 -2.92 25.68
CA VAL A 48 -28.16 -1.88 26.30
C VAL A 48 -29.06 -1.06 27.24
N VAL A 49 -28.57 -0.89 28.46
CA VAL A 49 -29.27 -0.07 29.50
C VAL A 49 -28.26 0.85 30.16
N ARG A 50 -28.79 1.96 30.73
CA ARG A 50 -27.97 2.84 31.55
C ARG A 50 -27.98 2.33 32.99
N ALA A 51 -26.81 2.06 33.56
CA ALA A 51 -26.61 1.76 34.98
C ALA A 51 -26.04 2.99 35.69
N THR A 52 -25.88 2.91 37.01
CA THR A 52 -25.36 4.02 37.85
C THR A 52 -23.93 4.42 37.48
N ASP A 53 -23.16 3.49 36.95
CA ASP A 53 -21.74 3.61 36.58
C ASP A 53 -21.53 3.78 35.07
N GLY A 54 -22.58 3.91 34.27
CA GLY A 54 -22.50 4.12 32.83
C GLY A 54 -23.39 3.18 32.01
N TRP A 55 -23.11 3.06 30.71
CA TRP A 55 -23.82 2.14 29.83
C TRP A 55 -23.37 0.69 30.05
N VAL A 56 -24.31 -0.24 29.97
CA VAL A 56 -24.07 -1.68 30.13
C VAL A 56 -24.78 -2.44 29.03
N MET A 57 -24.08 -3.39 28.43
CA MET A 57 -24.60 -4.32 27.41
C MET A 57 -24.85 -5.69 28.03
N PHE A 58 -25.97 -6.30 27.70
CA PHE A 58 -26.25 -7.73 27.82
C PHE A 58 -26.26 -8.33 26.42
N PHE A 59 -25.55 -9.39 26.22
CA PHE A 59 -25.37 -10.05 24.94
C PHE A 59 -25.73 -11.54 25.10
N ASP A 60 -26.75 -12.02 24.37
CA ASP A 60 -27.13 -13.45 24.39
C ASP A 60 -26.06 -14.26 23.63
N SER A 61 -24.97 -14.57 24.33
CA SER A 61 -23.75 -15.13 23.77
C SER A 61 -23.88 -16.57 23.34
N ASN A 62 -24.80 -17.32 23.94
CA ASN A 62 -25.07 -18.75 23.67
C ASN A 62 -26.38 -18.97 22.91
N ARG A 63 -27.12 -17.88 22.57
CA ARG A 63 -28.37 -17.88 21.80
C ARG A 63 -29.49 -18.73 22.45
N ASN A 64 -29.54 -18.76 23.75
CA ASN A 64 -30.55 -19.53 24.48
C ASN A 64 -31.84 -18.71 24.70
N GLY A 65 -31.90 -17.45 24.27
CA GLY A 65 -33.06 -16.58 24.37
C GLY A 65 -33.27 -16.00 25.76
N THR A 66 -32.26 -16.00 26.62
CA THR A 66 -32.33 -15.38 27.96
C THR A 66 -31.07 -14.58 28.25
N PHE A 67 -31.20 -13.57 29.10
CA PHE A 67 -30.08 -12.79 29.63
C PHE A 67 -29.81 -13.10 31.13
N GLU A 68 -30.38 -14.19 31.67
CA GLU A 68 -30.20 -14.53 33.08
C GLU A 68 -28.82 -15.04 33.40
N ASP A 69 -28.20 -15.74 32.48
CA ASP A 69 -26.86 -16.31 32.55
C ASP A 69 -25.79 -15.39 31.94
N GLU A 70 -26.20 -14.30 31.29
CA GLU A 70 -25.25 -13.41 30.61
C GLU A 70 -24.58 -12.41 31.58
N MET A 71 -23.27 -12.20 31.37
CA MET A 71 -22.53 -11.21 32.14
C MET A 71 -22.79 -9.78 31.63
N PRO A 72 -23.11 -8.81 32.50
CA PRO A 72 -23.22 -7.41 32.07
C PRO A 72 -21.86 -6.88 31.66
N LEU A 73 -21.74 -6.47 30.40
CA LEU A 73 -20.50 -5.94 29.81
C LEU A 73 -20.52 -4.42 29.85
N ARG A 74 -19.52 -3.84 30.49
CA ARG A 74 -19.27 -2.40 30.59
C ARG A 74 -18.31 -1.94 29.52
N ASP A 75 -18.18 -0.62 29.39
CA ASP A 75 -17.12 -0.04 28.57
C ASP A 75 -15.75 -0.64 28.93
N TYR A 76 -14.99 -1.10 27.93
CA TYR A 76 -13.70 -1.77 28.14
C TYR A 76 -12.71 -0.88 28.90
N ARG A 77 -12.79 0.45 28.73
CA ARG A 77 -11.95 1.40 29.47
C ARG A 77 -12.19 1.40 30.98
N GLN A 78 -13.40 1.00 31.42
CA GLN A 78 -13.77 0.95 32.84
C GLN A 78 -13.40 -0.37 33.49
N GLY A 79 -13.79 -1.49 32.87
CA GLY A 79 -13.71 -2.82 33.52
C GLY A 79 -12.76 -3.80 32.85
N ARG A 80 -12.24 -3.51 31.64
CA ARG A 80 -11.46 -4.43 30.79
C ARG A 80 -12.17 -5.79 30.61
N GLN A 81 -13.49 -5.76 30.60
CA GLN A 81 -14.30 -6.95 30.45
C GLN A 81 -14.42 -7.29 28.97
N THR A 82 -14.43 -8.59 28.69
CA THR A 82 -14.68 -9.14 27.36
C THR A 82 -15.72 -10.23 27.45
N ILE A 83 -16.37 -10.55 26.34
CA ILE A 83 -17.28 -11.67 26.22
C ILE A 83 -16.76 -12.60 25.12
N ALA A 84 -16.91 -13.89 25.34
CA ALA A 84 -16.49 -14.92 24.39
C ALA A 84 -17.74 -15.61 23.81
N LEU A 85 -17.78 -15.80 22.49
CA LEU A 85 -18.90 -16.43 21.79
C LEU A 85 -18.59 -17.88 21.45
N GLY A 86 -19.50 -18.80 21.82
CA GLY A 86 -19.42 -20.21 21.46
C GLY A 86 -18.27 -21.00 22.10
N ARG A 87 -18.04 -22.20 21.59
CA ARG A 87 -16.98 -23.11 22.07
C ARG A 87 -15.58 -22.74 21.57
N GLN A 88 -15.50 -21.98 20.50
CA GLN A 88 -14.27 -21.44 19.92
C GLN A 88 -14.41 -19.92 19.84
N PRO A 89 -14.15 -19.21 20.93
CA PRO A 89 -14.72 -17.91 21.13
C PRO A 89 -14.05 -16.83 20.27
N LEU A 90 -14.87 -16.15 19.46
CA LEU A 90 -14.61 -14.77 19.14
C LEU A 90 -14.71 -13.96 20.45
N THR A 91 -13.68 -13.22 20.78
CA THR A 91 -13.68 -12.36 21.98
C THR A 91 -14.07 -10.95 21.59
N LEU A 92 -15.15 -10.45 22.18
CA LEU A 92 -15.67 -9.08 21.97
C LEU A 92 -15.32 -8.18 23.16
N ALA A 93 -14.95 -6.94 22.87
CA ALA A 93 -14.91 -5.82 23.81
C ALA A 93 -15.92 -4.75 23.39
N ALA A 94 -16.54 -4.08 24.35
CA ALA A 94 -17.52 -3.03 24.10
C ALA A 94 -16.98 -1.65 24.49
N ASN A 95 -17.23 -0.66 23.65
CA ASN A 95 -17.09 0.75 24.01
C ASN A 95 -18.41 1.47 23.77
N PHE A 96 -18.71 2.42 24.64
CA PHE A 96 -19.91 3.25 24.52
C PHE A 96 -19.56 4.69 24.24
N ALA A 97 -20.28 5.29 23.30
CA ALA A 97 -20.39 6.72 23.11
C ALA A 97 -21.87 7.13 23.24
N GLU A 98 -22.14 8.38 23.53
CA GLU A 98 -23.50 8.90 23.67
C GLU A 98 -23.68 10.12 22.76
N SER A 99 -24.78 10.13 22.01
CA SER A 99 -25.21 11.29 21.26
C SER A 99 -26.69 11.55 21.53
N ASN A 100 -27.03 12.74 22.05
CA ASN A 100 -28.39 13.13 22.36
C ASN A 100 -29.16 12.13 23.25
N GLY A 101 -28.47 11.53 24.23
CA GLY A 101 -29.10 10.56 25.15
C GLY A 101 -29.27 9.15 24.57
N VAL A 102 -28.79 8.91 23.32
CA VAL A 102 -28.84 7.59 22.67
C VAL A 102 -27.44 6.99 22.70
N PRO A 103 -27.28 5.76 23.22
CA PRO A 103 -25.99 5.09 23.21
C PRO A 103 -25.61 4.61 21.80
N ARG A 104 -24.37 4.87 21.40
CA ARG A 104 -23.70 4.16 20.33
C ARG A 104 -22.83 3.09 20.95
N LEU A 105 -23.05 1.85 20.57
CA LEU A 105 -22.26 0.70 20.99
C LEU A 105 -21.31 0.31 19.84
N ASP A 106 -20.02 0.38 20.10
CA ASP A 106 -18.99 -0.12 19.20
C ASP A 106 -18.45 -1.44 19.77
N LEU A 107 -18.53 -2.53 19.01
CA LEU A 107 -17.97 -3.84 19.34
C LEU A 107 -16.63 -4.04 18.64
N TYR A 108 -15.62 -4.41 19.41
CA TYR A 108 -14.25 -4.62 18.92
C TYR A 108 -13.88 -6.09 19.04
N PHE A 109 -13.39 -6.66 17.96
CA PHE A 109 -12.96 -8.05 17.88
C PHE A 109 -11.96 -8.23 16.73
N ASP A 110 -11.27 -9.37 16.67
CA ASP A 110 -10.41 -9.73 15.56
C ASP A 110 -11.27 -10.26 14.40
N THR A 111 -11.28 -9.55 13.30
CA THR A 111 -12.12 -9.83 12.11
C THR A 111 -11.32 -10.40 10.94
N SER A 112 -9.99 -10.24 10.94
CA SER A 112 -9.14 -10.63 9.80
C SER A 112 -8.09 -11.69 10.14
N GLY A 113 -7.89 -11.99 11.43
CA GLY A 113 -6.83 -12.88 11.91
C GLY A 113 -5.41 -12.30 11.74
N HIS A 114 -5.26 -11.20 11.01
CA HIS A 114 -3.95 -10.63 10.67
C HIS A 114 -3.16 -10.19 11.91
N GLY A 115 -3.80 -9.47 12.85
CA GLY A 115 -3.15 -9.01 14.09
C GLY A 115 -2.72 -10.17 14.98
N THR A 116 -3.54 -11.24 15.09
CA THR A 116 -3.23 -12.45 15.82
C THR A 116 -2.03 -13.19 15.21
N HIS A 117 -1.97 -13.29 13.88
CA HIS A 117 -0.85 -13.89 13.16
C HIS A 117 0.46 -13.12 13.40
N VAL A 118 0.43 -11.81 13.30
CA VAL A 118 1.56 -10.90 13.57
C VAL A 118 2.05 -11.04 15.01
N ALA A 119 1.14 -11.11 16.00
CA ALA A 119 1.46 -11.28 17.40
C ALA A 119 2.15 -12.63 17.66
N GLY A 120 1.68 -13.70 17.01
CA GLY A 120 2.30 -15.02 17.09
C GLY A 120 3.75 -15.03 16.59
N ILE A 121 4.04 -14.38 15.47
CA ILE A 121 5.41 -14.24 14.97
C ILE A 121 6.30 -13.51 15.99
N ALA A 122 5.82 -12.40 16.55
CA ALA A 122 6.60 -11.58 17.46
C ALA A 122 6.88 -12.31 18.80
N ALA A 123 5.85 -12.93 19.40
CA ALA A 123 5.92 -13.39 20.79
C ALA A 123 5.02 -14.61 21.09
N GLY A 124 4.66 -15.41 20.08
CA GLY A 124 3.91 -16.64 20.32
C GLY A 124 4.67 -17.61 21.26
N HIS A 125 3.94 -18.29 22.14
CA HIS A 125 4.49 -19.27 23.07
C HIS A 125 3.75 -20.59 22.95
N ALA A 126 4.50 -21.69 22.74
CA ALA A 126 3.96 -23.04 22.56
C ALA A 126 2.77 -23.07 21.58
N MET A 127 2.91 -22.40 20.43
CA MET A 127 1.84 -22.27 19.45
C MET A 127 1.34 -23.65 19.00
N PHE A 128 0.03 -23.80 18.85
CA PHE A 128 -0.64 -25.07 18.53
C PHE A 128 -0.35 -26.20 19.53
N ASN A 129 -0.01 -25.86 20.78
CA ASN A 129 0.43 -26.82 21.83
C ASN A 129 1.73 -27.58 21.50
N ILE A 130 2.57 -27.02 20.64
CA ILE A 130 3.89 -27.53 20.32
C ILE A 130 4.92 -26.75 21.13
N ALA A 131 5.52 -27.34 22.14
CA ALA A 131 6.41 -26.67 23.11
C ALA A 131 7.64 -26.01 22.50
N THR A 132 8.07 -26.42 21.30
CA THR A 132 9.22 -25.84 20.58
C THR A 132 8.82 -24.87 19.48
N PHE A 133 7.53 -24.68 19.27
CA PHE A 133 7.05 -23.76 18.25
C PHE A 133 6.75 -22.39 18.88
N GLU A 134 7.72 -21.50 18.73
CA GLU A 134 7.80 -20.23 19.43
C GLU A 134 7.86 -19.06 18.43
N GLY A 135 7.30 -17.90 18.81
CA GLY A 135 7.62 -16.64 18.20
C GLY A 135 9.05 -16.21 18.51
N VAL A 136 9.48 -15.09 17.93
CA VAL A 136 10.87 -14.62 18.07
C VAL A 136 11.20 -14.25 19.52
N ALA A 137 10.25 -13.73 20.30
CA ALA A 137 10.42 -13.31 21.69
C ALA A 137 9.29 -13.86 22.58
N PRO A 138 9.21 -15.17 22.84
CA PRO A 138 8.05 -15.81 23.48
C PRO A 138 7.81 -15.36 24.93
N GLY A 139 8.80 -14.75 25.58
CA GLY A 139 8.67 -14.17 26.94
C GLY A 139 8.17 -12.72 26.96
N ALA A 140 7.91 -12.08 25.82
CA ALA A 140 7.44 -10.72 25.77
C ALA A 140 5.95 -10.61 26.14
N GLN A 141 5.58 -9.53 26.84
CA GLN A 141 4.18 -9.19 27.07
C GLN A 141 3.60 -8.52 25.81
N LEU A 142 2.41 -8.93 25.42
CA LEU A 142 1.70 -8.38 24.24
C LEU A 142 0.68 -7.33 24.67
N LEU A 143 0.65 -6.22 23.93
CA LEU A 143 -0.37 -5.18 23.99
C LEU A 143 -1.04 -5.07 22.62
N GLY A 144 -2.25 -5.61 22.48
CA GLY A 144 -3.03 -5.54 21.24
C GLY A 144 -3.73 -4.18 21.10
N LEU A 145 -3.48 -3.47 20.00
CA LEU A 145 -4.03 -2.14 19.71
C LEU A 145 -4.73 -2.17 18.36
N LYS A 146 -6.07 -2.20 18.36
CA LYS A 146 -6.85 -2.21 17.12
C LYS A 146 -6.96 -0.80 16.52
N ILE A 147 -6.51 -0.62 15.30
CA ILE A 147 -6.51 0.66 14.58
C ILE A 147 -7.45 0.70 13.38
N ALA A 148 -7.85 -0.45 12.83
CA ALA A 148 -8.60 -0.58 11.60
C ALA A 148 -10.03 -1.07 11.82
N ASN A 149 -10.91 -0.80 10.83
CA ASN A 149 -12.31 -1.18 10.80
C ASN A 149 -12.62 -1.97 9.52
N ASP A 150 -12.83 -3.27 9.64
CA ASP A 150 -13.07 -4.15 8.49
C ASP A 150 -14.45 -3.92 7.84
N ALA A 151 -15.44 -3.43 8.60
CA ALA A 151 -16.72 -3.00 8.01
C ALA A 151 -16.57 -1.84 6.99
N ARG A 152 -15.41 -1.21 6.94
CA ARG A 152 -15.03 -0.15 6.00
C ARG A 152 -13.86 -0.59 5.09
N GLY A 153 -13.68 -1.88 4.85
CA GLY A 153 -12.62 -2.41 4.00
C GLY A 153 -11.27 -2.53 4.69
N GLY A 154 -11.22 -2.57 6.02
CA GLY A 154 -9.99 -2.69 6.79
C GLY A 154 -9.24 -1.37 6.97
N ILE A 155 -9.84 -0.23 6.62
CA ILE A 155 -9.20 1.08 6.76
C ILE A 155 -8.99 1.48 8.21
N SER A 156 -7.95 2.26 8.46
CA SER A 156 -7.73 2.89 9.77
C SER A 156 -8.79 3.94 10.06
N MET A 157 -9.04 4.21 11.34
CA MET A 157 -9.96 5.27 11.76
C MET A 157 -9.17 6.55 12.06
N THR A 158 -9.80 7.71 11.84
CA THR A 158 -9.16 9.03 12.12
C THR A 158 -8.49 9.05 13.47
N GLY A 159 -7.18 9.36 13.49
CA GLY A 159 -6.36 9.45 14.70
C GLY A 159 -6.15 8.14 15.46
N SER A 160 -6.62 6.98 14.97
CA SER A 160 -6.50 5.71 15.69
C SER A 160 -5.05 5.29 15.94
N MET A 161 -4.17 5.51 14.95
CA MET A 161 -2.74 5.21 15.10
C MET A 161 -2.08 6.13 16.15
N GLN A 162 -2.39 7.42 16.12
CA GLN A 162 -1.89 8.38 17.11
C GLN A 162 -2.33 7.98 18.52
N ARG A 163 -3.62 7.72 18.74
CA ARG A 163 -4.12 7.27 20.04
C ARG A 163 -3.50 5.96 20.50
N ALA A 164 -3.27 5.02 19.59
CA ALA A 164 -2.63 3.74 19.89
C ALA A 164 -1.19 3.92 20.37
N MET A 165 -0.40 4.74 19.68
CA MET A 165 0.98 5.07 20.05
C MET A 165 1.05 5.76 21.42
N ASP A 166 0.23 6.80 21.63
CA ASP A 166 0.18 7.55 22.88
C ASP A 166 -0.25 6.67 24.07
N TYR A 167 -1.22 5.77 23.83
CA TYR A 167 -1.65 4.80 24.85
C TYR A 167 -0.52 3.82 25.20
N ALA A 168 0.15 3.25 24.20
CA ALA A 168 1.24 2.29 24.42
C ALA A 168 2.40 2.92 25.18
N ALA A 169 2.81 4.15 24.82
CA ALA A 169 3.88 4.87 25.48
C ALA A 169 3.54 5.15 26.96
N ARG A 170 2.32 5.64 27.22
CA ARG A 170 1.86 5.88 28.60
C ARG A 170 1.76 4.58 29.41
N PHE A 171 1.18 3.52 28.84
CA PHE A 171 1.06 2.21 29.48
C PHE A 171 2.43 1.62 29.88
N ALA A 172 3.41 1.68 28.99
CA ALA A 172 4.76 1.20 29.24
C ALA A 172 5.49 2.05 30.31
N MET A 173 5.36 3.37 30.22
CA MET A 173 5.96 4.31 31.19
C MET A 173 5.42 4.09 32.61
N GLU A 174 4.09 3.97 32.77
CA GLU A 174 3.44 3.74 34.07
C GLU A 174 3.91 2.44 34.74
N ARG A 175 4.37 1.45 33.98
CA ARG A 175 4.84 0.13 34.44
C ARG A 175 6.36 -0.01 34.46
N GLY A 176 7.09 1.02 34.01
CA GLY A 176 8.55 0.97 33.91
C GLY A 176 9.06 -0.09 32.92
N LEU A 177 8.25 -0.44 31.92
CA LEU A 177 8.57 -1.45 30.92
C LEU A 177 9.18 -0.85 29.65
N PRO A 178 10.17 -1.50 29.02
CA PRO A 178 10.65 -1.08 27.71
C PRO A 178 9.57 -1.34 26.66
N LEU A 179 9.37 -0.38 25.75
CA LEU A 179 8.36 -0.49 24.69
C LEU A 179 9.02 -0.79 23.34
N VAL A 180 8.51 -1.81 22.66
CA VAL A 180 8.73 -2.07 21.23
C VAL A 180 7.37 -2.01 20.56
N LEU A 181 7.23 -1.09 19.59
CA LEU A 181 6.02 -1.04 18.76
C LEU A 181 6.23 -1.81 17.46
N ASN A 182 5.20 -2.52 17.02
CA ASN A 182 5.12 -3.10 15.67
C ASN A 182 3.84 -2.63 14.99
N MET A 183 3.96 -2.16 13.75
CA MET A 183 2.83 -1.80 12.91
C MET A 183 2.95 -2.51 11.57
N SER A 184 2.24 -3.63 11.45
CA SER A 184 2.10 -4.36 10.19
C SER A 184 0.89 -3.82 9.42
N PHE A 185 0.93 -2.54 9.11
CA PHE A 185 -0.12 -1.80 8.42
C PHE A 185 0.53 -0.72 7.54
N GLY A 186 -0.06 -0.44 6.39
CA GLY A 186 0.39 0.62 5.51
C GLY A 186 -0.59 0.86 4.38
N VAL A 187 -0.53 2.06 3.82
CA VAL A 187 -1.28 2.51 2.65
C VAL A 187 -0.30 3.12 1.66
N GLY A 188 -0.61 3.10 0.38
CA GLY A 188 0.24 3.67 -0.65
C GLY A 188 0.52 5.16 -0.40
N ASN A 189 1.76 5.56 -0.60
CA ASN A 189 2.24 6.90 -0.31
C ASN A 189 2.49 7.68 -1.61
N GLU A 190 1.84 8.82 -1.76
CA GLU A 190 2.04 9.71 -2.91
C GLU A 190 3.34 10.52 -2.83
N ARG A 191 3.86 10.72 -1.61
CA ARG A 191 5.04 11.56 -1.34
C ARG A 191 5.85 10.97 -0.19
N GLU A 192 6.58 9.89 -0.46
CA GLU A 192 7.32 9.10 0.51
C GLU A 192 8.19 9.94 1.46
N GLY A 193 8.08 9.68 2.76
CA GLY A 193 8.78 10.40 3.83
C GLY A 193 8.30 11.83 4.08
N ARG A 194 7.18 12.24 3.46
CA ARG A 194 6.62 13.61 3.53
C ARG A 194 5.14 13.64 3.92
N ALA A 195 4.47 12.50 4.06
CA ALA A 195 3.09 12.43 4.50
C ALA A 195 2.92 12.95 5.94
N VAL A 196 1.72 13.40 6.29
CA VAL A 196 1.42 13.86 7.65
C VAL A 196 1.65 12.75 8.67
N LEU A 197 1.31 11.51 8.32
CA LEU A 197 1.51 10.36 9.22
C LEU A 197 2.99 10.06 9.43
N ASP A 198 3.86 10.17 8.40
CA ASP A 198 5.32 10.05 8.56
C ASP A 198 5.85 11.06 9.58
N SER A 199 5.35 12.31 9.49
CA SER A 199 5.72 13.39 10.42
C SER A 199 5.23 13.13 11.85
N LEU A 200 4.04 12.54 12.03
CA LEU A 200 3.50 12.15 13.32
C LEU A 200 4.34 11.04 13.98
N ILE A 201 4.71 10.02 13.22
CA ILE A 201 5.59 8.94 13.68
C ILE A 201 6.96 9.51 14.10
N ASN A 202 7.54 10.37 13.26
CA ASN A 202 8.82 11.02 13.59
C ASN A 202 8.74 11.88 14.87
N ALA A 203 7.67 12.67 15.03
CA ALA A 203 7.44 13.48 16.22
C ALA A 203 7.27 12.62 17.48
N PHE A 204 6.50 11.52 17.38
CA PHE A 204 6.34 10.56 18.47
C PHE A 204 7.69 9.94 18.88
N LEU A 205 8.51 9.49 17.94
CA LEU A 205 9.83 8.89 18.21
C LEU A 205 10.86 9.90 18.75
N LEU A 206 10.72 11.18 18.44
CA LEU A 206 11.52 12.24 19.05
C LEU A 206 11.11 12.49 20.50
N ALA A 207 9.81 12.43 20.82
CA ALA A 207 9.28 12.55 22.17
C ALA A 207 9.56 11.32 23.04
N HIS A 208 9.71 10.14 22.42
CA HIS A 208 9.95 8.87 23.09
C HIS A 208 11.23 8.19 22.56
N PRO A 209 12.43 8.73 22.88
CA PRO A 209 13.70 8.32 22.29
C PRO A 209 14.13 6.87 22.58
N ASP A 210 13.51 6.23 23.58
CA ASP A 210 13.76 4.83 23.93
C ASP A 210 12.85 3.83 23.22
N VAL A 211 11.84 4.29 22.45
CA VAL A 211 10.94 3.42 21.71
C VAL A 211 11.57 3.03 20.38
N VAL A 212 11.65 1.73 20.10
CA VAL A 212 11.88 1.22 18.75
C VAL A 212 10.54 0.91 18.12
N PHE A 213 10.31 1.44 16.92
CA PHE A 213 9.09 1.23 16.17
C PHE A 213 9.41 0.52 14.85
N THR A 214 9.04 -0.77 14.76
CA THR A 214 9.16 -1.54 13.52
C THR A 214 7.89 -1.39 12.69
N ILE A 215 8.04 -1.10 11.41
CA ILE A 215 6.92 -0.87 10.50
C ILE A 215 7.15 -1.66 9.21
N SER A 216 6.09 -2.27 8.68
CA SER A 216 6.15 -2.96 7.38
C SER A 216 6.38 -1.97 6.24
N ALA A 217 7.18 -2.37 5.25
CA ALA A 217 7.54 -1.52 4.10
C ALA A 217 6.36 -1.25 3.14
N GLY A 218 5.36 -2.14 3.12
CA GLY A 218 4.28 -2.17 2.14
C GLY A 218 4.43 -3.34 1.16
N ASN A 219 3.37 -3.62 0.40
CA ASN A 219 3.29 -4.78 -0.49
C ASN A 219 3.05 -4.38 -1.97
N ASP A 220 3.33 -3.13 -2.33
CA ASP A 220 3.11 -2.58 -3.68
C ASP A 220 4.34 -2.70 -4.60
N GLY A 221 5.34 -3.52 -4.18
CA GLY A 221 6.54 -3.79 -4.98
C GLY A 221 6.26 -4.58 -6.26
N PRO A 222 7.30 -4.79 -7.10
CA PRO A 222 8.71 -4.45 -6.87
C PRO A 222 9.16 -3.09 -7.45
N GLY A 223 8.26 -2.24 -7.95
CA GLY A 223 8.60 -0.95 -8.55
C GLY A 223 9.30 0.01 -7.57
N LEU A 224 10.03 0.98 -8.12
CA LEU A 224 10.70 2.02 -7.34
C LEU A 224 9.70 3.01 -6.75
N SER A 225 9.97 3.47 -5.52
CA SER A 225 9.11 4.39 -4.76
C SER A 225 7.70 3.84 -4.54
N THR A 226 7.65 2.62 -4.05
CA THR A 226 6.40 1.94 -3.64
C THR A 226 6.29 1.81 -2.12
N MET A 227 7.15 2.52 -1.37
CA MET A 227 7.15 2.49 0.10
C MET A 227 5.89 3.12 0.66
N GLY A 228 5.07 2.33 1.35
CA GLY A 228 3.85 2.83 1.98
C GLY A 228 4.11 3.74 3.18
N PHE A 229 3.17 4.60 3.54
CA PHE A 229 3.19 5.24 4.84
C PHE A 229 2.44 4.35 5.87
N PRO A 230 2.84 4.30 7.17
CA PRO A 230 3.91 5.08 7.76
C PRO A 230 5.30 4.44 7.66
N GLY A 231 5.50 3.40 6.83
CA GLY A 231 6.79 2.74 6.63
C GLY A 231 7.87 3.67 6.07
N SER A 232 7.49 4.76 5.41
CA SER A 232 8.41 5.79 4.89
C SER A 232 8.92 6.79 5.95
N ALA A 233 8.46 6.73 7.21
CA ALA A 233 8.91 7.62 8.29
C ALA A 233 10.41 7.46 8.59
N ASP A 234 11.15 8.57 8.70
CA ASP A 234 12.63 8.57 8.82
C ASP A 234 13.14 7.81 10.04
N LEU A 235 12.49 7.98 11.18
CA LEU A 235 12.96 7.50 12.49
C LEU A 235 12.42 6.11 12.86
N ALA A 236 11.51 5.55 12.06
CA ALA A 236 11.03 4.18 12.21
C ALA A 236 12.04 3.17 11.64
N LEU A 237 12.01 1.94 12.14
CA LEU A 237 12.76 0.80 11.60
C LEU A 237 11.87 0.07 10.59
N THR A 238 12.00 0.40 9.32
CA THR A 238 11.17 -0.14 8.24
C THR A 238 11.70 -1.46 7.75
N VAL A 239 10.81 -2.46 7.67
CA VAL A 239 11.17 -3.85 7.38
C VAL A 239 10.58 -4.29 6.05
N GLY A 240 11.46 -4.61 5.10
CA GLY A 240 11.11 -5.28 3.85
C GLY A 240 11.01 -6.80 4.02
N ALA A 241 10.37 -7.46 3.07
CA ALA A 241 10.12 -8.89 3.11
C ALA A 241 11.10 -9.67 2.23
N LEU A 242 11.72 -10.70 2.81
CA LEU A 242 12.43 -11.74 2.05
C LEU A 242 11.63 -13.05 2.07
N GLU A 243 11.81 -13.85 1.04
CA GLU A 243 11.39 -15.24 0.98
C GLU A 243 12.61 -16.12 1.29
N PRO A 244 12.63 -16.81 2.44
CA PRO A 244 13.72 -17.72 2.77
C PRO A 244 13.74 -18.90 1.81
N GLY A 245 14.90 -19.23 1.26
CA GLY A 245 15.05 -20.37 0.35
C GLY A 245 14.62 -21.71 0.99
N ALA A 246 14.74 -21.81 2.32
CA ALA A 246 14.30 -22.99 3.06
C ALA A 246 12.77 -23.19 3.06
N PHE A 247 11.97 -22.15 2.77
CA PHE A 247 10.51 -22.21 2.70
C PHE A 247 9.97 -22.45 1.29
N THR A 248 10.80 -22.87 0.35
CA THR A 248 10.28 -23.20 -1.00
C THR A 248 9.25 -24.32 -0.89
N ARG A 249 8.07 -24.08 -1.47
CA ARG A 249 6.92 -25.03 -1.42
C ARG A 249 7.16 -26.36 -2.14
N VAL A 250 8.19 -26.42 -3.00
CA VAL A 250 8.51 -27.62 -3.77
C VAL A 250 9.75 -28.27 -3.17
N PRO A 251 9.63 -29.46 -2.54
CA PRO A 251 10.79 -30.23 -2.11
C PRO A 251 11.65 -30.57 -3.31
N GLN A 252 12.84 -30.02 -3.38
CA GLN A 252 13.84 -30.35 -4.41
C GLN A 252 15.01 -31.09 -3.76
N PRO A 253 15.57 -32.09 -4.43
CA PRO A 253 16.83 -32.70 -4.00
C PRO A 253 17.96 -31.67 -4.07
N GLY A 254 18.68 -31.48 -2.97
CA GLY A 254 19.82 -30.55 -2.94
C GLY A 254 19.67 -29.50 -1.83
N PRO A 255 20.63 -28.56 -1.75
CA PRO A 255 20.53 -27.45 -0.81
C PRO A 255 19.36 -26.53 -1.21
N PRO A 256 18.72 -25.86 -0.22
CA PRO A 256 17.67 -24.90 -0.52
C PRO A 256 18.22 -23.77 -1.42
N PRO A 257 17.38 -23.19 -2.29
CA PRO A 257 17.78 -22.03 -3.07
C PRO A 257 18.16 -20.86 -2.14
N PRO A 258 18.95 -19.89 -2.62
CA PRO A 258 19.29 -18.72 -1.81
C PRO A 258 18.05 -17.91 -1.45
N ASP A 259 18.11 -17.23 -0.31
CA ASP A 259 17.10 -16.25 0.09
C ASP A 259 16.94 -15.17 -0.98
N ARG A 260 15.72 -14.72 -1.20
CA ARG A 260 15.37 -13.71 -2.20
C ARG A 260 14.40 -12.69 -1.63
N MET A 261 14.35 -11.49 -2.23
CA MET A 261 13.31 -10.54 -1.88
C MET A 261 11.94 -11.05 -2.33
N GLY A 262 10.93 -10.91 -1.48
CA GLY A 262 9.56 -11.04 -1.89
C GLY A 262 9.30 -10.04 -3.03
N TRP A 263 8.79 -10.50 -4.17
CA TRP A 263 8.54 -9.61 -5.32
C TRP A 263 7.53 -8.51 -4.96
N TRP A 264 6.56 -8.82 -4.11
CA TRP A 264 5.56 -7.88 -3.62
C TRP A 264 6.10 -6.85 -2.60
N SER A 265 7.25 -7.10 -1.96
CA SER A 265 7.80 -6.17 -0.97
C SER A 265 8.08 -4.81 -1.60
N SER A 266 7.55 -3.74 -1.02
CA SER A 266 7.81 -2.37 -1.48
C SER A 266 9.29 -1.99 -1.47
N ARG A 267 9.66 -1.11 -2.39
CA ARG A 267 11.04 -0.65 -2.62
C ARG A 267 11.17 0.84 -2.36
N GLY A 268 12.37 1.22 -1.97
CA GLY A 268 12.74 2.64 -1.90
C GLY A 268 12.93 3.28 -3.27
N GLY A 269 13.38 4.50 -3.25
CA GLY A 269 13.59 5.36 -4.42
C GLY A 269 13.63 6.80 -3.96
N ASP A 270 12.49 7.40 -3.66
CA ASP A 270 12.38 8.70 -2.97
C ASP A 270 12.78 8.62 -1.49
N VAL A 271 12.85 7.42 -0.93
CA VAL A 271 13.37 7.13 0.41
C VAL A 271 14.51 6.11 0.34
N GLY A 272 15.49 6.23 1.25
CA GLY A 272 16.59 5.27 1.39
C GLY A 272 16.22 4.10 2.30
N LYS A 273 15.11 3.43 2.00
CA LYS A 273 14.55 2.30 2.75
C LYS A 273 14.33 1.08 1.83
N PRO A 274 14.08 -0.14 2.40
CA PRO A 274 13.88 -0.48 3.82
C PRO A 274 15.16 -0.38 4.66
N ASP A 275 15.01 -0.32 5.99
CA ASP A 275 16.16 -0.31 6.92
C ASP A 275 16.80 -1.68 7.08
N VAL A 276 16.00 -2.74 6.99
CA VAL A 276 16.41 -4.15 7.06
C VAL A 276 15.35 -5.01 6.36
N VAL A 277 15.66 -6.29 6.14
CA VAL A 277 14.69 -7.26 5.64
C VAL A 277 14.61 -8.47 6.57
N ALA A 278 13.43 -9.10 6.61
CA ALA A 278 13.20 -10.29 7.42
C ALA A 278 12.23 -11.25 6.70
N PRO A 279 12.04 -12.50 7.16
CA PRO A 279 11.12 -13.43 6.52
C PRO A 279 9.72 -12.85 6.37
N GLY A 280 9.26 -12.73 5.13
CA GLY A 280 7.95 -12.19 4.75
C GLY A 280 6.90 -13.26 4.51
N GLN A 281 7.22 -14.52 4.73
CA GLN A 281 6.28 -15.63 4.76
C GLN A 281 6.47 -16.39 6.07
N ALA A 282 5.37 -16.63 6.78
CA ALA A 282 5.43 -17.31 8.07
C ALA A 282 4.18 -18.16 8.31
N PHE A 283 4.36 -19.24 9.04
CA PHE A 283 3.31 -20.01 9.68
C PHE A 283 3.16 -19.49 11.12
N SER A 284 1.96 -19.05 11.52
CA SER A 284 1.72 -18.47 12.83
C SER A 284 0.28 -18.69 13.29
N THR A 285 -0.03 -18.24 14.51
CA THR A 285 -1.37 -18.36 15.08
C THR A 285 -2.39 -17.53 14.30
N VAL A 286 -3.59 -18.07 14.21
CA VAL A 286 -4.78 -17.37 13.74
C VAL A 286 -5.92 -17.55 14.76
N PRO A 287 -6.95 -16.71 14.73
CA PRO A 287 -8.16 -16.98 15.51
C PRO A 287 -8.75 -18.33 15.12
N ARG A 288 -9.44 -18.97 16.05
CA ARG A 288 -10.00 -20.30 15.81
C ARG A 288 -11.06 -20.35 14.70
N TRP A 289 -11.69 -19.23 14.41
CA TRP A 289 -12.63 -19.09 13.29
C TRP A 289 -11.93 -18.97 11.93
N ASP A 290 -10.59 -18.78 11.90
CA ASP A 290 -9.76 -18.59 10.68
C ASP A 290 -8.75 -19.74 10.50
N LEU A 291 -9.09 -20.93 11.03
CA LEU A 291 -8.22 -22.12 10.89
C LEU A 291 -8.11 -22.53 9.41
N GLY A 292 -6.88 -22.80 8.98
CA GLY A 292 -6.53 -23.07 7.57
C GLY A 292 -5.78 -21.94 6.90
N ASP A 293 -5.74 -20.73 7.51
CA ASP A 293 -5.03 -19.54 7.02
C ASP A 293 -3.80 -19.17 7.87
N GLU A 294 -3.13 -20.17 8.44
CA GLU A 294 -1.94 -20.02 9.30
C GLU A 294 -0.70 -19.60 8.53
N ILE A 295 -0.68 -19.73 7.19
CA ILE A 295 0.43 -19.28 6.35
C ILE A 295 0.03 -17.98 5.68
N LYS A 296 0.67 -16.88 6.10
CA LYS A 296 0.46 -15.57 5.48
C LYS A 296 1.78 -15.04 4.91
N SER A 297 1.67 -14.21 3.86
CA SER A 297 2.80 -13.57 3.18
C SER A 297 2.61 -12.07 3.15
N GLY A 298 3.69 -11.32 3.32
CA GLY A 298 3.69 -9.86 3.30
C GLY A 298 4.83 -9.26 4.14
N THR A 299 5.12 -8.00 3.95
CA THR A 299 6.00 -7.24 4.85
C THR A 299 5.43 -7.16 6.27
N SER A 300 4.12 -7.39 6.40
CA SER A 300 3.42 -7.56 7.68
C SER A 300 3.95 -8.72 8.51
N MET A 301 4.48 -9.79 7.87
CA MET A 301 5.10 -10.93 8.55
C MET A 301 6.58 -10.65 8.85
N ALA A 302 7.24 -9.86 8.02
CA ALA A 302 8.64 -9.48 8.22
C ALA A 302 8.85 -8.54 9.43
N SER A 303 8.00 -7.55 9.59
CA SER A 303 8.12 -6.52 10.65
C SER A 303 8.11 -7.12 12.07
N PRO A 304 7.18 -8.04 12.45
CA PRO A 304 7.15 -8.63 13.78
C PRO A 304 8.35 -9.52 14.10
N HIS A 305 9.01 -10.13 13.10
CA HIS A 305 10.29 -10.81 13.34
C HIS A 305 11.33 -9.83 13.90
N VAL A 306 11.44 -8.64 13.32
CA VAL A 306 12.40 -7.62 13.78
C VAL A 306 11.97 -7.03 15.13
N ALA A 307 10.67 -6.83 15.38
CA ALA A 307 10.19 -6.43 16.70
C ALA A 307 10.60 -7.43 17.80
N GLY A 308 10.46 -8.73 17.52
CA GLY A 308 10.93 -9.78 18.41
C GLY A 308 12.45 -9.76 18.62
N LEU A 309 13.25 -9.50 17.58
CA LEU A 309 14.71 -9.34 17.72
C LEU A 309 15.05 -8.17 18.64
N VAL A 310 14.37 -7.03 18.51
CA VAL A 310 14.54 -5.86 19.39
C VAL A 310 14.19 -6.21 20.83
N ALA A 311 13.09 -6.94 21.07
CA ALA A 311 12.69 -7.36 22.40
C ALA A 311 13.74 -8.30 23.04
N ARG A 312 14.30 -9.24 22.27
CA ARG A 312 15.40 -10.12 22.73
C ARG A 312 16.67 -9.36 23.06
N LEU A 313 17.09 -8.40 22.22
CA LEU A 313 18.26 -7.55 22.52
C LEU A 313 18.06 -6.77 23.82
N ARG A 314 16.88 -6.17 24.02
CA ARG A 314 16.55 -5.48 25.28
C ARG A 314 16.59 -6.42 26.49
N SER A 315 16.05 -7.62 26.35
CA SER A 315 16.07 -8.65 27.42
C SER A 315 17.49 -9.09 27.74
N ALA A 316 18.32 -9.37 26.74
CA ALA A 316 19.72 -9.77 26.94
C ALA A 316 20.54 -8.67 27.65
N LEU A 317 20.41 -7.42 27.22
CA LEU A 317 21.06 -6.28 27.86
C LEU A 317 20.58 -6.09 29.31
N ALA A 318 19.29 -6.26 29.59
CA ALA A 318 18.73 -6.12 30.92
C ALA A 318 19.24 -7.17 31.87
N GLN A 319 19.52 -8.41 31.42
CA GLN A 319 20.14 -9.47 32.23
C GLN A 319 21.57 -9.11 32.69
N GLU A 320 22.25 -8.25 31.94
CA GLU A 320 23.56 -7.69 32.29
C GLU A 320 23.47 -6.34 33.00
N ASN A 321 22.27 -5.91 33.45
CA ASN A 321 22.03 -4.58 34.02
C ASN A 321 22.44 -3.43 33.07
N ARG A 322 22.35 -3.66 31.76
CA ARG A 322 22.65 -2.67 30.69
C ARG A 322 21.37 -2.20 30.00
N ARG A 323 21.42 -1.00 29.48
CA ARG A 323 20.35 -0.43 28.63
C ARG A 323 21.00 0.18 27.40
N ALA A 324 20.31 0.13 26.28
CA ALA A 324 20.69 0.81 25.05
C ALA A 324 19.53 1.68 24.56
N PRO A 325 19.79 2.93 24.16
CA PRO A 325 18.82 3.77 23.46
C PRO A 325 18.31 3.11 22.18
N ALA A 326 17.13 3.50 21.71
CA ALA A 326 16.58 2.97 20.46
C ALA A 326 17.53 3.21 19.26
N ALA A 327 18.21 4.36 19.24
CA ALA A 327 19.19 4.68 18.19
C ALA A 327 20.32 3.65 18.09
N ASP A 328 20.84 3.19 19.23
CA ASP A 328 21.91 2.19 19.29
C ASP A 328 21.42 0.83 18.81
N ILE A 329 20.23 0.41 19.25
CA ILE A 329 19.61 -0.88 18.82
C ILE A 329 19.36 -0.89 17.31
N MET A 330 18.76 0.17 16.78
CA MET A 330 18.49 0.28 15.33
C MET A 330 19.80 0.31 14.54
N GLN A 331 20.80 1.02 15.03
CA GLN A 331 22.11 1.07 14.37
C GLN A 331 22.82 -0.29 14.41
N ALA A 332 22.77 -0.99 15.53
CA ALA A 332 23.34 -2.34 15.67
C ALA A 332 22.73 -3.30 14.65
N LEU A 333 21.39 -3.31 14.52
CA LEU A 333 20.68 -4.16 13.55
C LEU A 333 21.08 -3.84 12.10
N ARG A 334 21.20 -2.54 11.75
CA ARG A 334 21.61 -2.11 10.39
C ARG A 334 23.09 -2.37 10.12
N ALA A 335 23.97 -2.02 11.06
CA ALA A 335 25.43 -2.10 10.86
C ALA A 335 25.95 -3.54 10.77
N THR A 336 25.23 -4.49 11.39
CA THR A 336 25.61 -5.91 11.44
C THR A 336 24.75 -6.81 10.56
N ALA A 337 23.85 -6.21 9.75
CA ALA A 337 23.01 -6.97 8.83
C ALA A 337 23.85 -7.72 7.78
N ALA A 338 23.38 -8.90 7.42
CA ALA A 338 23.98 -9.68 6.32
C ALA A 338 23.42 -9.19 4.98
N PRO A 339 24.26 -8.70 4.06
CA PRO A 339 23.78 -8.25 2.75
C PRO A 339 23.10 -9.37 1.97
N LEU A 340 22.01 -9.05 1.30
CA LEU A 340 21.31 -9.99 0.42
C LEU A 340 21.92 -9.88 -0.99
N ALA A 341 22.63 -10.93 -1.43
CA ALA A 341 23.43 -10.92 -2.65
C ALA A 341 22.59 -10.59 -3.91
N GLY A 342 23.07 -9.62 -4.70
CA GLY A 342 22.45 -9.20 -5.96
C GLY A 342 21.18 -8.33 -5.81
N TRP A 343 20.97 -7.75 -4.62
CA TRP A 343 19.94 -6.75 -4.36
C TRP A 343 20.61 -5.43 -3.93
N THR A 344 19.97 -4.33 -4.30
CA THR A 344 20.49 -2.99 -3.99
C THR A 344 19.97 -2.49 -2.64
N ILE A 345 20.49 -1.36 -2.18
CA ILE A 345 20.06 -0.72 -0.93
C ILE A 345 18.58 -0.31 -0.97
N VAL A 346 18.03 0.06 -2.13
CA VAL A 346 16.62 0.41 -2.28
C VAL A 346 15.70 -0.81 -2.32
N ASP A 347 16.25 -2.01 -2.60
CA ASP A 347 15.52 -3.26 -2.58
C ASP A 347 15.49 -3.88 -1.18
N ALA A 348 16.65 -4.02 -0.54
CA ALA A 348 16.85 -4.85 0.64
C ALA A 348 17.48 -4.09 1.84
N GLY A 349 17.71 -2.79 1.71
CA GLY A 349 18.47 -2.06 2.72
C GLY A 349 19.86 -2.68 2.90
N PRO A 350 20.44 -2.60 4.10
CA PRO A 350 21.71 -3.28 4.41
C PRO A 350 21.59 -4.81 4.49
N GLY A 351 20.37 -5.38 4.52
CA GLY A 351 20.14 -6.83 4.48
C GLY A 351 19.43 -7.39 5.70
N VAL A 352 19.74 -8.64 6.05
CA VAL A 352 19.07 -9.42 7.10
C VAL A 352 19.74 -9.17 8.47
N PRO A 353 19.00 -8.74 9.52
CA PRO A 353 19.54 -8.53 10.86
C PRO A 353 20.13 -9.81 11.45
N ARG A 354 21.23 -9.68 12.14
CA ARG A 354 21.91 -10.78 12.84
C ARG A 354 21.92 -10.50 14.34
N LEU A 355 21.09 -11.23 15.10
CA LEU A 355 20.86 -10.99 16.53
C LEU A 355 22.17 -11.00 17.32
N GLU A 356 22.98 -12.06 17.18
CA GLU A 356 24.24 -12.19 17.90
C GLU A 356 25.22 -11.06 17.57
N ALA A 357 25.38 -10.75 16.27
CA ALA A 357 26.28 -9.67 15.85
C ALA A 357 25.82 -8.30 16.36
N ALA A 358 24.50 -8.04 16.37
CA ALA A 358 23.95 -6.80 16.92
C ALA A 358 24.16 -6.70 18.43
N TYR A 359 23.99 -7.84 19.15
CA TYR A 359 24.28 -7.88 20.58
C TYR A 359 25.76 -7.59 20.87
N GLN A 360 26.69 -8.24 20.14
CA GLN A 360 28.13 -7.99 20.28
C GLN A 360 28.48 -6.53 19.98
N TRP A 361 27.85 -5.92 18.98
CA TRP A 361 28.02 -4.50 18.66
C TRP A 361 27.61 -3.61 19.83
N LEU A 362 26.47 -3.91 20.49
CA LEU A 362 25.95 -3.16 21.65
C LEU A 362 26.84 -3.30 22.87
N ILE A 363 27.30 -4.52 23.19
CA ILE A 363 28.15 -4.74 24.38
C ILE A 363 29.56 -4.16 24.19
N ALA A 364 30.04 -4.02 22.96
CA ALA A 364 31.29 -3.31 22.65
C ALA A 364 31.19 -1.80 22.90
N GLY A 365 29.99 -1.27 23.17
CA GLY A 365 29.79 0.13 23.53
C GLY A 365 29.74 1.10 22.35
N HIS A 366 29.52 0.60 21.14
CA HIS A 366 29.26 1.44 19.97
C HIS A 366 27.96 2.21 20.13
N GLN A 367 27.87 3.39 19.53
CA GLN A 367 26.73 4.30 19.65
C GLN A 367 26.12 4.60 18.30
N GLY A 368 24.80 4.59 18.25
CA GLY A 368 24.00 5.07 17.13
C GLY A 368 23.70 6.56 17.23
N SER A 369 23.34 7.15 16.11
CA SER A 369 22.85 8.52 16.04
C SER A 369 21.71 8.61 15.05
N ARG A 370 20.77 9.54 15.31
CA ARG A 370 19.62 9.75 14.45
C ARG A 370 19.87 10.93 13.53
N TYR A 371 19.95 10.66 12.24
CA TYR A 371 20.08 11.69 11.21
C TYR A 371 18.88 11.65 10.27
N VAL A 372 18.36 12.81 9.91
CA VAL A 372 17.33 13.02 8.89
C VAL A 372 17.98 13.63 7.68
N VAL A 373 17.83 12.99 6.54
CA VAL A 373 18.36 13.41 5.25
C VAL A 373 17.26 14.01 4.40
N ARG A 374 17.51 15.12 3.72
CA ARG A 374 16.58 15.76 2.79
C ARG A 374 17.31 16.30 1.57
N THR A 375 16.76 16.09 0.41
CA THR A 375 17.07 16.78 -0.85
C THR A 375 16.44 18.17 -0.87
N ALA A 376 16.70 18.95 -1.90
CA ALA A 376 16.16 20.32 -2.01
C ALA A 376 14.62 20.36 -2.12
N ASP A 377 14.01 19.32 -2.71
CA ASP A 377 12.56 19.15 -2.82
C ASP A 377 11.93 18.45 -1.61
N GLY A 378 12.74 18.14 -0.60
CA GLY A 378 12.33 17.56 0.68
C GLY A 378 12.25 16.03 0.72
N ALA A 379 12.63 15.31 -0.35
CA ALA A 379 12.69 13.86 -0.35
C ALA A 379 13.84 13.32 0.52
N PRO A 380 13.68 12.17 1.21
CA PRO A 380 14.76 11.55 1.98
C PRO A 380 15.91 10.99 1.15
N ALA A 381 15.69 10.64 -0.12
CA ALA A 381 16.71 10.17 -1.06
C ALA A 381 16.58 10.90 -2.40
N ALA A 382 17.59 10.80 -3.25
CA ALA A 382 17.58 11.39 -4.57
C ALA A 382 17.15 10.35 -5.61
N LEU A 383 15.96 10.53 -6.19
CA LEU A 383 15.48 9.74 -7.32
C LEU A 383 15.36 10.61 -8.58
N ARG A 384 16.10 10.28 -9.61
CA ARG A 384 16.06 10.92 -10.93
C ARG A 384 15.38 9.97 -11.92
N ARG A 385 14.04 10.00 -11.96
CA ARG A 385 13.25 9.09 -12.82
C ARG A 385 13.46 9.33 -14.32
N ASP A 386 13.84 10.54 -14.73
CA ASP A 386 14.11 10.90 -16.13
C ASP A 386 15.59 11.25 -16.37
N GLY A 387 16.48 10.63 -15.60
CA GLY A 387 17.93 10.78 -15.74
C GLY A 387 18.39 12.24 -15.59
N PHE A 388 19.15 12.70 -16.59
CA PHE A 388 19.73 14.05 -16.68
C PHE A 388 19.09 14.82 -17.84
N ALA A 389 17.77 14.97 -17.83
CA ALA A 389 17.02 15.63 -18.93
C ALA A 389 17.40 17.11 -19.15
N ARG A 390 18.02 17.75 -18.13
CA ARG A 390 18.54 19.13 -18.24
C ARG A 390 20.06 19.13 -18.26
N LEU A 391 20.64 19.79 -19.26
CA LEU A 391 22.08 20.07 -19.33
C LEU A 391 22.52 20.82 -18.05
N GLY A 392 23.56 20.33 -17.36
CA GLY A 392 24.09 20.91 -16.12
C GLY A 392 23.49 20.37 -14.82
N ASP A 393 22.49 19.51 -14.85
CA ASP A 393 21.88 18.93 -13.65
C ASP A 393 22.69 17.73 -13.10
N THR A 394 23.97 17.97 -12.84
CA THR A 394 24.92 16.95 -12.34
C THR A 394 25.27 17.11 -10.88
N LEU A 395 24.53 17.93 -10.14
CA LEU A 395 24.76 18.16 -8.71
C LEU A 395 23.48 17.90 -7.91
N GLN A 396 23.62 17.17 -6.81
CA GLN A 396 22.58 16.97 -5.81
C GLN A 396 23.06 17.50 -4.47
N VAL A 397 22.25 18.35 -3.85
CA VAL A 397 22.52 18.81 -2.49
C VAL A 397 21.61 18.07 -1.51
N PHE A 398 22.22 17.50 -0.48
CA PHE A 398 21.52 16.90 0.64
C PHE A 398 21.70 17.76 1.88
N THR A 399 20.63 18.00 2.61
CA THR A 399 20.65 18.58 3.95
C THR A 399 20.54 17.45 4.97
N VAL A 400 21.57 17.29 5.79
CA VAL A 400 21.61 16.30 6.88
C VAL A 400 21.36 17.01 8.20
N THR A 401 20.33 16.58 8.92
CA THR A 401 19.93 17.14 10.22
C THR A 401 20.18 16.14 11.32
N HIS A 402 20.89 16.51 12.38
CA HIS A 402 21.01 15.70 13.58
C HIS A 402 19.71 15.80 14.39
N ALA A 403 18.98 14.71 14.54
CA ALA A 403 17.65 14.70 15.19
C ALA A 403 17.74 15.00 16.69
N ASP A 404 18.82 14.55 17.34
CA ASP A 404 19.03 14.65 18.80
C ASP A 404 19.67 16.01 19.25
N GLY A 405 19.74 16.96 18.35
CA GLY A 405 20.23 18.33 18.67
C GLY A 405 21.57 18.68 18.04
N LEU A 406 22.20 19.75 18.57
CA LEU A 406 23.47 20.24 18.08
C LEU A 406 24.63 19.38 18.61
N ARG A 407 25.41 18.80 17.68
CA ARG A 407 26.70 18.16 17.98
C ARG A 407 27.71 18.53 16.90
N ALA A 408 28.93 18.92 17.32
CA ALA A 408 30.04 19.00 16.40
C ALA A 408 30.38 17.56 15.95
N ALA A 409 30.49 17.36 14.66
CA ALA A 409 30.74 16.04 14.08
C ALA A 409 31.64 16.15 12.85
N GLN A 410 32.45 15.12 12.61
CA GLN A 410 33.15 14.93 11.37
C GLN A 410 32.59 13.70 10.66
N PHE A 411 32.41 13.80 9.36
CA PHE A 411 31.92 12.71 8.51
C PHE A 411 32.99 12.40 7.46
N ARG A 412 33.48 11.18 7.48
CA ARG A 412 34.21 10.62 6.33
C ARG A 412 33.20 10.08 5.35
N LEU A 413 33.19 10.62 4.12
CA LEU A 413 32.27 10.23 3.06
C LEU A 413 32.97 9.31 2.05
N THR A 414 32.28 8.24 1.68
CA THR A 414 32.73 7.31 0.64
C THR A 414 31.58 6.95 -0.27
N SER A 415 31.83 6.92 -1.57
CA SER A 415 30.88 6.40 -2.56
C SER A 415 31.21 4.93 -2.86
N ASP A 416 30.16 4.12 -3.07
CA ASP A 416 30.27 2.71 -3.51
C ASP A 416 30.30 2.56 -5.03
N VAL A 417 30.10 3.65 -5.78
CA VAL A 417 30.06 3.64 -7.25
C VAL A 417 30.89 4.76 -7.86
N PRO A 418 31.51 4.54 -9.06
CA PRO A 418 32.41 5.54 -9.67
C PRO A 418 31.70 6.74 -10.29
N TRP A 419 30.37 6.65 -10.53
CA TRP A 419 29.59 7.73 -11.13
C TRP A 419 29.11 8.80 -10.12
N LEU A 420 29.33 8.58 -8.80
CA LEU A 420 29.11 9.57 -7.75
C LEU A 420 30.44 10.16 -7.28
N THR A 421 30.48 11.46 -7.02
CA THR A 421 31.63 12.18 -6.45
C THR A 421 31.22 12.97 -5.22
N VAL A 422 32.03 12.91 -4.16
CA VAL A 422 31.78 13.59 -2.87
C VAL A 422 33.07 14.11 -2.27
N PRO A 423 32.99 15.13 -1.39
CA PRO A 423 34.12 15.50 -0.52
C PRO A 423 34.49 14.32 0.39
N THR A 424 35.77 14.06 0.60
CA THR A 424 36.22 12.95 1.47
C THR A 424 35.90 13.17 2.94
N LEU A 425 35.94 14.43 3.41
CA LEU A 425 35.70 14.80 4.78
C LEU A 425 34.79 16.03 4.85
N VAL A 426 33.78 16.00 5.73
CA VAL A 426 32.88 17.11 6.00
C VAL A 426 32.88 17.34 7.52
N THR A 427 33.09 18.58 7.94
CA THR A 427 32.99 18.98 9.34
C THR A 427 31.68 19.76 9.54
N SER A 428 30.91 19.36 10.53
CA SER A 428 29.66 20.00 10.92
C SER A 428 29.77 20.58 12.32
N ASN A 429 29.53 21.87 12.44
CA ASN A 429 29.41 22.57 13.73
C ASN A 429 28.00 23.08 13.98
N ALA A 430 27.03 22.62 13.18
CA ALA A 430 25.65 23.05 13.20
C ALA A 430 24.67 21.83 13.24
N ARG A 431 23.44 22.08 13.65
CA ARG A 431 22.40 21.06 13.63
C ARG A 431 22.10 20.53 12.21
N ARG A 432 22.32 21.36 11.19
CA ARG A 432 22.12 21.03 9.78
C ARG A 432 23.42 21.20 9.01
N THR A 433 23.72 20.26 8.12
CA THR A 433 24.90 20.26 7.27
C THR A 433 24.48 19.96 5.83
N SER A 434 24.94 20.78 4.88
CA SER A 434 24.73 20.53 3.46
C SER A 434 25.87 19.72 2.88
N ILE A 435 25.56 18.67 2.15
CA ILE A 435 26.52 17.80 1.47
C ILE A 435 26.17 17.77 -0.02
N SER A 436 27.11 18.14 -0.86
CA SER A 436 26.96 18.11 -2.32
C SER A 436 27.48 16.80 -2.88
N VAL A 437 26.66 16.13 -3.71
CA VAL A 437 26.99 14.91 -4.43
C VAL A 437 26.98 15.24 -5.94
N GLY A 438 28.11 15.03 -6.60
CA GLY A 438 28.24 15.22 -8.05
C GLY A 438 27.97 13.92 -8.79
N TYR A 439 27.39 14.01 -10.00
CA TYR A 439 27.12 12.88 -10.88
C TYR A 439 28.03 12.92 -12.12
N ARG A 440 28.42 11.75 -12.60
CA ARG A 440 29.15 11.54 -13.85
C ARG A 440 28.28 10.74 -14.83
N PRO A 441 27.37 11.37 -15.59
CA PRO A 441 26.44 10.67 -16.49
C PRO A 441 27.12 9.81 -17.56
N ALA A 442 28.31 10.18 -17.99
CA ALA A 442 29.09 9.43 -18.98
C ALA A 442 29.47 8.00 -18.49
N LEU A 443 29.39 7.71 -17.20
CA LEU A 443 29.63 6.40 -16.63
C LEU A 443 28.35 5.54 -16.48
N LEU A 444 27.22 6.00 -17.00
CA LEU A 444 25.95 5.26 -17.02
C LEU A 444 25.76 4.68 -18.44
N PRO A 445 25.94 3.38 -18.64
CA PRO A 445 26.13 2.78 -19.97
C PRO A 445 24.87 2.57 -20.82
N GLY A 446 23.72 3.15 -20.48
CA GLY A 446 22.50 3.05 -21.27
C GLY A 446 21.20 2.88 -20.43
N PRO A 447 20.10 2.50 -21.07
CA PRO A 447 18.82 2.34 -20.39
C PRO A 447 18.89 1.35 -19.22
N GLY A 448 18.33 1.74 -18.08
CA GLY A 448 18.30 0.96 -16.85
C GLY A 448 18.22 1.81 -15.59
N VAL A 449 18.34 1.17 -14.44
CA VAL A 449 18.40 1.81 -13.13
C VAL A 449 19.78 1.67 -12.52
N TYR A 450 20.29 2.76 -11.99
CA TYR A 450 21.61 2.86 -11.35
C TYR A 450 21.39 3.35 -9.91
N VAL A 451 21.75 2.51 -8.95
CA VAL A 451 21.67 2.83 -7.53
C VAL A 451 23.09 2.98 -7.00
N GLY A 452 23.35 4.08 -6.31
CA GLY A 452 24.62 4.35 -5.66
C GLY A 452 24.43 5.02 -4.32
N THR A 453 25.34 4.76 -3.40
CA THR A 453 25.28 5.31 -2.07
C THR A 453 26.51 6.12 -1.73
N VAL A 454 26.31 7.20 -0.95
CA VAL A 454 27.37 7.89 -0.25
C VAL A 454 27.19 7.60 1.23
N THR A 455 28.14 6.88 1.80
CA THR A 455 28.14 6.46 3.20
C THR A 455 28.94 7.44 4.04
N ALA A 456 28.34 7.96 5.12
CA ALA A 456 29.00 8.79 6.11
C ALA A 456 29.39 7.97 7.33
N ARG A 457 30.66 7.97 7.71
CA ARG A 457 31.18 7.29 8.90
C ARG A 457 31.87 8.24 9.83
N ASN A 458 31.89 7.91 11.13
CA ASN A 458 32.74 8.60 12.10
C ASN A 458 34.20 8.28 11.78
N PRO A 459 35.09 9.30 11.55
CA PRO A 459 36.50 9.05 11.30
C PRO A 459 37.23 8.35 12.44
N SER A 460 36.76 8.55 13.68
CA SER A 460 37.36 8.01 14.91
C SER A 460 36.80 6.62 15.29
N ASP A 461 35.68 6.20 14.73
CA ASP A 461 35.04 4.90 14.98
C ASP A 461 34.40 4.38 13.71
N SER A 462 35.15 3.71 12.88
CA SER A 462 34.68 3.11 11.62
C SER A 462 33.91 1.80 11.84
N VAL A 463 34.01 1.17 13.00
CA VAL A 463 33.38 -0.12 13.34
C VAL A 463 31.92 0.08 13.70
N SER A 464 31.52 1.25 14.20
CA SER A 464 30.12 1.58 14.52
C SER A 464 29.18 1.58 13.30
N GLY A 465 29.73 1.45 12.10
CA GLY A 465 28.96 1.42 10.85
C GLY A 465 28.64 2.83 10.30
N PRO A 466 27.76 2.91 9.30
CA PRO A 466 27.35 4.19 8.72
C PRO A 466 26.53 5.02 9.72
N LEU A 467 26.88 6.29 9.89
CA LEU A 467 26.05 7.25 10.63
C LEU A 467 24.77 7.60 9.86
N PHE A 468 24.92 7.79 8.56
CA PHE A 468 23.83 7.94 7.60
C PHE A 468 24.30 7.58 6.19
N THR A 469 23.34 7.35 5.30
CA THR A 469 23.58 7.05 3.89
C THR A 469 22.79 8.00 3.02
N LEU A 470 23.43 8.60 2.02
CA LEU A 470 22.78 9.38 0.97
C LEU A 470 22.55 8.46 -0.22
N VAL A 471 21.30 8.06 -0.40
CA VAL A 471 20.90 7.16 -1.48
C VAL A 471 20.62 7.97 -2.74
N ASN A 472 21.18 7.53 -3.85
CA ASN A 472 21.05 8.15 -5.16
C ASN A 472 20.61 7.10 -6.18
N THR A 473 19.48 7.30 -6.79
CA THR A 473 18.92 6.44 -7.84
C THR A 473 18.75 7.25 -9.12
N VAL A 474 19.35 6.77 -10.21
CA VAL A 474 19.24 7.38 -11.53
C VAL A 474 18.62 6.37 -12.49
N VAL A 475 17.53 6.74 -13.12
CA VAL A 475 16.88 5.99 -14.18
C VAL A 475 17.30 6.57 -15.52
N VAL A 476 17.85 5.74 -16.40
CA VAL A 476 18.07 6.09 -17.80
C VAL A 476 16.99 5.40 -18.63
N PRO A 477 15.97 6.10 -19.12
CA PRO A 477 14.84 5.48 -19.77
C PRO A 477 15.11 5.15 -21.24
N HIS A 478 14.35 4.20 -21.77
CA HIS A 478 14.18 3.99 -23.20
C HIS A 478 13.10 4.96 -23.69
N ASP A 479 13.47 5.84 -24.62
CA ASP A 479 12.54 6.86 -25.14
C ASP A 479 11.69 6.27 -26.28
N LEU A 480 10.46 5.92 -25.96
CA LEU A 480 9.49 5.36 -26.91
C LEU A 480 9.05 6.35 -27.99
N SER A 481 9.27 7.65 -27.80
CA SER A 481 8.97 8.65 -28.83
C SER A 481 9.95 8.62 -29.99
N THR A 482 11.15 8.09 -29.77
CA THR A 482 12.20 7.97 -30.78
C THR A 482 12.21 6.62 -31.47
N ARG A 483 11.98 5.54 -30.73
CA ARG A 483 11.91 4.18 -31.26
C ARG A 483 11.14 3.25 -30.32
N PRO A 484 10.41 2.25 -30.84
CA PRO A 484 9.87 1.17 -30.02
C PRO A 484 10.95 0.42 -29.24
N LEU A 485 10.58 -0.16 -28.11
CA LEU A 485 11.41 -1.14 -27.41
C LEU A 485 11.20 -2.52 -28.04
N GLU A 486 12.27 -3.15 -28.44
CA GLU A 486 12.31 -4.56 -28.82
C GLU A 486 13.48 -5.22 -28.08
N ASP A 487 13.19 -5.86 -26.96
CA ASP A 487 14.18 -6.59 -26.17
C ASP A 487 13.98 -8.10 -26.39
N ALA A 488 14.88 -8.67 -27.18
CA ALA A 488 14.84 -10.08 -27.52
C ALA A 488 15.27 -10.94 -26.34
N SER A 489 14.46 -11.94 -26.02
CA SER A 489 14.74 -13.07 -25.13
C SER A 489 15.78 -12.83 -24.04
N ARG A 490 15.42 -12.09 -23.00
CA ARG A 490 16.27 -11.86 -21.84
C ARG A 490 16.03 -12.91 -20.77
N ALA A 491 17.10 -13.39 -20.18
CA ALA A 491 17.01 -14.34 -19.10
C ALA A 491 16.84 -13.63 -17.75
N VAL A 492 15.83 -14.03 -17.00
CA VAL A 492 15.54 -13.55 -15.65
C VAL A 492 15.78 -14.67 -14.64
N GLY A 493 16.70 -14.45 -13.72
CA GLY A 493 17.04 -15.43 -12.66
C GLY A 493 15.85 -15.71 -11.74
N ALA A 494 15.94 -16.81 -11.00
CA ALA A 494 14.94 -17.20 -9.99
C ALA A 494 14.70 -16.08 -8.97
N GLY A 495 13.45 -15.73 -8.74
CA GLY A 495 13.05 -14.68 -7.80
C GLY A 495 13.54 -13.27 -8.16
N ARG A 496 13.99 -13.04 -9.39
CA ARG A 496 14.52 -11.75 -9.84
C ARG A 496 13.48 -10.95 -10.61
N VAL A 497 13.72 -9.65 -10.67
CA VAL A 497 12.92 -8.67 -11.41
C VAL A 497 13.79 -8.07 -12.51
N GLN A 498 13.28 -8.08 -13.74
CA GLN A 498 13.85 -7.33 -14.86
C GLN A 498 13.03 -6.05 -15.04
N ARG A 499 13.66 -4.90 -14.81
CA ARG A 499 13.01 -3.58 -14.91
C ARG A 499 13.28 -2.96 -16.28
N TYR A 500 12.26 -2.38 -16.88
CA TYR A 500 12.33 -1.57 -18.09
C TYR A 500 11.73 -0.20 -17.79
N PHE A 501 12.40 0.87 -18.15
CA PHE A 501 11.94 2.23 -17.97
C PHE A 501 11.59 2.84 -19.33
N LEU A 502 10.32 3.18 -19.51
CA LEU A 502 9.70 3.54 -20.79
C LEU A 502 9.26 5.00 -20.74
N ARG A 503 9.92 5.87 -21.51
CA ARG A 503 9.59 7.28 -21.55
C ARG A 503 8.51 7.57 -22.57
N SER A 504 7.43 8.24 -22.14
CA SER A 504 6.42 8.87 -22.98
C SER A 504 6.35 10.35 -22.64
N PRO A 505 6.92 11.25 -23.48
CA PRO A 505 7.00 12.68 -23.15
C PRO A 505 5.67 13.43 -23.35
N VAL A 506 4.68 12.81 -24.00
CA VAL A 506 3.40 13.42 -24.39
C VAL A 506 2.25 12.59 -23.81
N ALA A 507 1.33 13.25 -23.11
CA ALA A 507 0.06 12.66 -22.70
C ALA A 507 -0.86 12.33 -23.89
N GLY A 508 -1.85 11.48 -23.67
CA GLY A 508 -2.89 11.20 -24.66
C GLY A 508 -2.46 10.26 -25.80
N ARG A 509 -1.32 9.55 -25.65
CA ARG A 509 -0.90 8.47 -26.56
C ARG A 509 -1.09 7.15 -25.85
N SER A 510 -1.81 6.20 -26.45
CA SER A 510 -1.85 4.84 -25.90
C SER A 510 -0.46 4.20 -25.91
N MET A 511 -0.15 3.46 -24.87
CA MET A 511 1.04 2.61 -24.79
C MET A 511 0.62 1.14 -24.82
N ARG A 512 1.31 0.36 -25.63
CA ARG A 512 1.15 -1.08 -25.72
C ARG A 512 2.45 -1.74 -25.29
N VAL A 513 2.33 -2.67 -24.35
CA VAL A 513 3.43 -3.50 -23.87
C VAL A 513 3.05 -4.97 -24.12
N ARG A 514 3.94 -5.70 -24.78
CA ARG A 514 3.81 -7.15 -24.95
C ARG A 514 4.95 -7.86 -24.23
N VAL A 515 4.60 -8.82 -23.39
CA VAL A 515 5.55 -9.72 -22.74
C VAL A 515 5.23 -11.14 -23.18
N ALA A 516 6.24 -11.86 -23.68
CA ALA A 516 6.11 -13.25 -24.11
C ALA A 516 7.21 -14.10 -23.47
N LEU A 517 6.85 -15.28 -23.00
CA LEU A 517 7.79 -16.26 -22.43
C LEU A 517 8.39 -17.13 -23.54
N GLY A 518 9.62 -17.55 -23.33
CA GLY A 518 10.31 -18.49 -24.23
C GLY A 518 9.78 -19.91 -24.12
N ASP A 519 9.15 -20.26 -23.01
CA ASP A 519 8.56 -21.56 -22.73
C ASP A 519 7.26 -21.38 -21.93
N ILE A 520 6.19 -22.07 -22.33
CA ILE A 520 4.85 -21.99 -21.71
C ILE A 520 4.82 -22.58 -20.29
N ASP A 521 5.72 -23.49 -19.97
CA ASP A 521 5.83 -24.07 -18.64
C ASP A 521 6.52 -23.13 -17.63
N GLN A 522 7.08 -22.02 -18.09
CA GLN A 522 7.61 -20.94 -17.25
C GLN A 522 6.47 -20.03 -16.79
N GLU A 523 6.74 -19.28 -15.73
CA GLU A 523 5.82 -18.29 -15.18
C GLU A 523 6.50 -16.94 -15.07
N ALA A 524 5.81 -15.88 -15.47
CA ALA A 524 6.15 -14.51 -15.16
C ALA A 524 4.95 -13.77 -14.56
N LEU A 525 5.25 -12.83 -13.67
CA LEU A 525 4.30 -11.80 -13.26
C LEU A 525 4.75 -10.48 -13.91
N VAL A 526 3.81 -9.72 -14.42
CA VAL A 526 4.08 -8.47 -15.13
C VAL A 526 3.33 -7.34 -14.44
N GLN A 527 4.07 -6.30 -14.04
CA GLN A 527 3.53 -5.10 -13.40
C GLN A 527 4.00 -3.85 -14.15
N LEU A 528 3.09 -2.90 -14.33
CA LEU A 528 3.39 -1.61 -14.93
C LEU A 528 3.09 -0.49 -13.93
N TYR A 529 4.06 0.41 -13.72
CA TYR A 529 3.94 1.57 -12.85
C TYR A 529 3.94 2.86 -13.68
N ASP A 530 3.15 3.83 -13.24
CA ASP A 530 3.07 5.16 -13.86
C ASP A 530 4.31 6.03 -13.51
N PRO A 531 4.45 7.23 -14.11
CA PRO A 531 5.57 8.12 -13.83
C PRO A 531 5.69 8.57 -12.36
N ASN A 532 4.65 8.39 -11.56
CA ASN A 532 4.66 8.69 -10.13
C ASN A 532 5.06 7.49 -9.27
N GLY A 533 5.30 6.29 -9.87
CA GLY A 533 5.61 5.05 -9.16
C GLY A 533 4.38 4.34 -8.60
N ARG A 534 3.19 4.59 -9.17
CA ARG A 534 1.93 3.93 -8.81
C ARG A 534 1.58 2.86 -9.83
N PRO A 535 0.85 1.81 -9.48
CA PRO A 535 0.33 0.88 -10.47
C PRO A 535 -0.38 1.66 -11.59
N ALA A 536 0.03 1.46 -12.85
CA ALA A 536 -0.47 2.24 -13.97
C ALA A 536 -1.96 1.96 -14.25
N SER A 537 -2.43 0.75 -13.95
CA SER A 537 -3.85 0.45 -13.82
C SER A 537 -4.29 0.82 -12.41
N ALA A 538 -5.40 1.54 -12.29
CA ALA A 538 -6.02 1.79 -10.99
C ALA A 538 -6.70 0.53 -10.41
N ASP A 539 -6.68 -0.59 -11.13
CA ASP A 539 -7.15 -1.89 -10.67
C ASP A 539 -6.12 -2.49 -9.69
N PRO A 540 -6.49 -2.86 -8.47
CA PRO A 540 -5.60 -3.55 -7.53
C PRO A 540 -5.05 -4.86 -8.09
N ASP A 541 -5.76 -5.50 -9.03
CA ASP A 541 -5.31 -6.71 -9.75
C ASP A 541 -4.47 -6.38 -11.00
N SER A 542 -3.76 -5.27 -11.01
CA SER A 542 -2.91 -4.82 -12.14
C SER A 542 -1.73 -5.75 -12.43
N LEU A 543 -1.46 -6.71 -11.55
CA LEU A 543 -0.46 -7.75 -11.74
C LEU A 543 -0.96 -8.83 -12.69
N VAL A 544 -0.28 -9.00 -13.82
CA VAL A 544 -0.68 -9.95 -14.86
C VAL A 544 0.22 -11.19 -14.85
N GLN A 545 -0.39 -12.37 -14.68
CA GLN A 545 0.30 -13.66 -14.77
C GLN A 545 0.38 -14.14 -16.23
N VAL A 546 1.56 -14.58 -16.64
CA VAL A 546 1.87 -15.13 -17.98
C VAL A 546 2.50 -16.52 -17.83
N GLY A 547 2.09 -17.49 -18.64
CA GLY A 547 2.57 -18.88 -18.55
C GLY A 547 1.87 -19.70 -17.46
N TYR A 548 2.43 -20.86 -17.12
CA TYR A 548 1.93 -21.81 -16.11
C TYR A 548 0.40 -22.08 -16.24
N GLY A 549 0.00 -22.64 -17.40
CA GLY A 549 -1.42 -22.93 -17.72
C GLY A 549 -2.23 -21.71 -18.18
N LYS A 550 -1.62 -20.53 -18.24
CA LYS A 550 -2.15 -19.30 -18.86
C LYS A 550 -1.55 -19.13 -20.27
N ALA A 551 -1.87 -18.03 -20.94
CA ALA A 551 -1.29 -17.72 -22.25
C ALA A 551 0.23 -17.50 -22.14
N ALA A 552 0.99 -17.96 -23.16
CA ALA A 552 2.44 -17.74 -23.22
C ALA A 552 2.86 -16.28 -23.44
N SER A 553 1.92 -15.39 -23.70
CA SER A 553 2.15 -13.96 -23.84
C SER A 553 0.97 -13.17 -23.36
N VAL A 554 1.25 -11.95 -22.87
CA VAL A 554 0.25 -10.95 -22.50
C VAL A 554 0.51 -9.66 -23.27
N VAL A 555 -0.56 -8.92 -23.53
CA VAL A 555 -0.53 -7.55 -24.03
C VAL A 555 -1.23 -6.66 -22.99
N ILE A 556 -0.50 -5.66 -22.49
CA ILE A 556 -1.03 -4.60 -21.63
C ILE A 556 -1.20 -3.37 -22.51
N GLU A 557 -2.40 -2.83 -22.58
CA GLU A 557 -2.71 -1.59 -23.28
C GLU A 557 -3.12 -0.53 -22.27
N LEU A 558 -2.36 0.55 -22.17
CA LEU A 558 -2.77 1.75 -21.46
C LEU A 558 -3.51 2.67 -22.43
N PRO A 559 -4.80 2.93 -22.20
CA PRO A 559 -5.57 3.82 -23.05
C PRO A 559 -5.06 5.27 -22.93
N ALA A 560 -5.29 6.05 -23.97
CA ALA A 560 -4.70 7.39 -24.07
C ALA A 560 -5.15 8.35 -22.97
N GLU A 561 -6.38 8.21 -22.46
CA GLU A 561 -6.92 9.01 -21.36
C GLU A 561 -6.24 8.75 -20.00
N ASP A 562 -5.62 7.58 -19.81
CA ASP A 562 -4.91 7.21 -18.58
C ASP A 562 -3.40 7.48 -18.67
N MET A 563 -2.91 7.89 -19.85
CA MET A 563 -1.48 8.13 -20.08
C MET A 563 -1.03 9.47 -19.52
N LEU A 564 -0.10 9.40 -18.57
CA LEU A 564 0.64 10.55 -18.03
C LEU A 564 1.94 10.77 -18.82
N PRO A 565 2.40 12.03 -18.97
CA PRO A 565 3.73 12.28 -19.50
C PRO A 565 4.80 11.92 -18.47
N GLY A 566 5.86 11.21 -18.87
CA GLY A 566 6.96 10.84 -17.99
C GLY A 566 7.53 9.47 -18.28
N VAL A 567 8.13 8.85 -17.27
CA VAL A 567 8.80 7.56 -17.35
C VAL A 567 8.01 6.50 -16.59
N TYR A 568 7.52 5.52 -17.32
CA TYR A 568 6.86 4.32 -16.78
C TYR A 568 7.90 3.27 -16.42
N GLU A 569 7.63 2.47 -15.39
CA GLU A 569 8.43 1.32 -15.00
C GLU A 569 7.63 0.04 -15.29
N LEU A 570 8.18 -0.82 -16.13
CA LEU A 570 7.64 -2.16 -16.43
C LEU A 570 8.52 -3.19 -15.76
N ASP A 571 7.94 -3.97 -14.89
CA ASP A 571 8.60 -5.05 -14.17
C ASP A 571 8.17 -6.41 -14.72
N VAL A 572 9.13 -7.20 -15.16
CA VAL A 572 8.96 -8.62 -15.50
C VAL A 572 9.58 -9.45 -14.40
N ILE A 573 8.73 -10.08 -13.61
CA ILE A 573 9.07 -10.76 -12.36
C ILE A 573 9.11 -12.26 -12.62
N ASN A 574 10.17 -12.90 -12.19
CA ASN A 574 10.24 -14.37 -12.12
C ASN A 574 9.88 -14.82 -10.70
N PRO A 575 8.65 -15.27 -10.42
CA PRO A 575 8.27 -15.74 -9.09
C PRO A 575 8.82 -17.14 -8.78
N GLY A 576 9.28 -17.87 -9.81
CA GLY A 576 9.73 -19.26 -9.73
C GLY A 576 11.12 -19.42 -9.14
N ILE A 577 11.51 -20.68 -8.98
CA ILE A 577 12.82 -21.11 -8.46
C ILE A 577 13.83 -21.41 -9.59
N ASN A 578 13.36 -21.48 -10.84
CA ASN A 578 14.18 -21.70 -12.02
C ASN A 578 14.35 -20.40 -12.81
N ARG A 579 15.39 -20.35 -13.64
CA ARG A 579 15.59 -19.26 -14.59
C ARG A 579 14.51 -19.32 -15.67
N MET A 580 13.97 -18.16 -16.03
CA MET A 580 13.05 -18.02 -17.16
C MET A 580 13.63 -17.13 -18.24
N THR A 581 13.03 -17.15 -19.45
CA THR A 581 13.35 -16.19 -20.51
C THR A 581 12.09 -15.45 -20.95
N ALA A 582 12.22 -14.14 -21.12
CA ALA A 582 11.12 -13.30 -21.57
C ALA A 582 11.55 -12.36 -22.69
N THR A 583 10.66 -12.11 -23.63
CA THR A 583 10.79 -11.08 -24.67
C THR A 583 9.84 -9.95 -24.35
N VAL A 584 10.31 -8.70 -24.43
CA VAL A 584 9.52 -7.51 -24.15
C VAL A 584 9.49 -6.60 -25.38
N GLN A 585 8.29 -6.18 -25.76
CA GLN A 585 8.07 -5.18 -26.78
C GLN A 585 7.20 -4.06 -26.21
N ALA A 586 7.55 -2.81 -26.48
CA ALA A 586 6.73 -1.67 -26.08
C ALA A 586 6.76 -0.58 -27.15
N ASP A 587 5.60 -0.01 -27.44
CA ASP A 587 5.46 1.06 -28.39
C ASP A 587 4.34 2.06 -27.97
N LEU A 588 4.36 3.23 -28.59
CA LEU A 588 3.32 4.26 -28.45
C LEU A 588 2.51 4.37 -29.74
N ALA A 589 1.22 4.67 -29.61
CA ALA A 589 0.38 5.00 -30.76
C ALA A 589 0.95 6.18 -31.55
N LEU A 590 0.69 6.22 -32.87
CA LEU A 590 1.24 7.25 -33.77
C LEU A 590 0.74 8.67 -33.46
N VAL A 591 -0.47 8.78 -32.91
CA VAL A 591 -1.11 10.04 -32.56
C VAL A 591 -1.42 10.11 -31.08
N ALA A 592 -1.60 11.35 -30.59
CA ALA A 592 -2.15 11.63 -29.27
C ALA A 592 -3.58 12.14 -29.42
N MET A 593 -4.44 11.84 -28.47
CA MET A 593 -5.80 12.38 -28.39
C MET A 593 -5.99 13.27 -27.17
N ALA A 594 -6.73 14.33 -27.34
CA ALA A 594 -7.11 15.23 -26.26
C ALA A 594 -8.54 15.73 -26.42
N PRO A 595 -9.33 15.83 -25.32
CA PRO A 595 -10.62 16.50 -25.35
C PRO A 595 -10.42 18.02 -25.47
N GLN A 596 -11.24 18.66 -26.26
CA GLN A 596 -11.30 20.12 -26.40
C GLN A 596 -12.38 20.70 -25.46
N ALA A 597 -12.27 21.99 -25.16
CA ALA A 597 -13.22 22.67 -24.26
C ALA A 597 -14.68 22.66 -24.76
N ASN A 598 -14.89 22.48 -26.06
CA ASN A 598 -16.21 22.36 -26.68
C ASN A 598 -16.75 20.91 -26.72
N GLY A 599 -16.08 19.96 -26.06
CA GLY A 599 -16.48 18.55 -26.02
C GLY A 599 -16.11 17.74 -27.27
N THR A 600 -15.41 18.31 -28.25
CA THR A 600 -14.85 17.56 -29.38
C THR A 600 -13.53 16.90 -29.01
N LEU A 601 -13.14 15.86 -29.77
CA LEU A 601 -11.84 15.20 -29.63
C LEU A 601 -10.92 15.63 -30.74
N GLU A 602 -9.67 15.94 -30.41
CA GLU A 602 -8.63 16.27 -31.37
C GLU A 602 -7.54 15.19 -31.35
N ALA A 603 -7.20 14.67 -32.53
CA ALA A 603 -6.03 13.81 -32.72
C ALA A 603 -4.84 14.65 -33.20
N MET A 604 -3.71 14.55 -32.53
CA MET A 604 -2.46 15.26 -32.85
C MET A 604 -1.37 14.25 -33.21
N ASN A 605 -0.63 14.49 -34.27
CA ASN A 605 0.53 13.67 -34.64
C ASN A 605 1.82 14.33 -34.13
N PRO A 606 2.42 13.88 -33.04
CA PRO A 606 3.69 14.39 -32.52
C PRO A 606 4.91 13.89 -33.29
N GLY A 607 4.74 12.96 -34.24
CA GLY A 607 5.81 12.34 -35.01
C GLY A 607 6.30 13.20 -36.18
N VAL A 608 7.33 12.74 -36.85
CA VAL A 608 7.97 13.40 -38.02
C VAL A 608 7.42 12.92 -39.36
N ALA A 609 6.58 11.89 -39.39
CA ALA A 609 5.95 11.31 -40.56
C ALA A 609 4.45 11.44 -40.50
N THR A 610 3.78 11.49 -41.66
CA THR A 610 2.31 11.51 -41.74
C THR A 610 1.73 10.20 -41.23
N ALA A 611 0.74 10.29 -40.34
CA ALA A 611 -0.01 9.14 -39.82
C ALA A 611 -1.29 8.94 -40.67
N ASN A 612 -1.41 7.75 -41.32
CA ASN A 612 -2.62 7.31 -41.99
C ASN A 612 -3.32 6.28 -41.12
N LEU A 613 -4.53 6.60 -40.67
CA LEU A 613 -5.27 5.86 -39.65
C LEU A 613 -6.69 5.54 -40.11
N GLU A 614 -7.25 4.50 -39.54
CA GLU A 614 -8.69 4.21 -39.57
C GLU A 614 -9.24 4.43 -38.17
N ALA A 615 -10.21 5.31 -38.02
CA ALA A 615 -10.89 5.57 -36.75
C ALA A 615 -12.23 4.84 -36.71
N ARG A 616 -12.52 4.22 -35.60
CA ARG A 616 -13.80 3.59 -35.25
C ARG A 616 -14.29 4.12 -33.93
N ALA A 617 -15.60 4.42 -33.87
CA ALA A 617 -16.27 4.78 -32.64
C ALA A 617 -17.21 3.68 -32.21
N THR A 618 -17.22 3.32 -30.94
CA THR A 618 -18.06 2.28 -30.37
C THR A 618 -18.69 2.77 -29.07
N LEU A 619 -20.00 2.66 -28.94
CA LEU A 619 -20.67 2.91 -27.67
C LEU A 619 -20.43 1.71 -26.78
N VAL A 620 -19.67 1.91 -25.70
CA VAL A 620 -19.28 0.84 -24.76
C VAL A 620 -20.02 0.91 -23.44
N GLY A 621 -20.74 2.01 -23.17
CA GLY A 621 -21.46 2.15 -21.92
C GLY A 621 -21.95 3.57 -21.66
N ALA A 622 -22.12 3.89 -20.39
CA ALA A 622 -22.50 5.24 -19.94
C ALA A 622 -21.70 5.61 -18.68
N GLN A 623 -21.52 6.91 -18.45
CA GLN A 623 -20.78 7.44 -17.29
C GLN A 623 -21.57 8.53 -16.59
N ARG A 624 -21.54 8.54 -15.27
CA ARG A 624 -21.85 9.68 -14.43
C ARG A 624 -20.55 10.24 -13.84
N SER A 625 -20.38 11.55 -13.92
CA SER A 625 -19.28 12.27 -13.26
C SER A 625 -19.83 13.20 -12.20
N ALA A 626 -19.18 13.27 -11.04
CA ALA A 626 -19.53 14.19 -9.97
C ALA A 626 -18.27 14.63 -9.21
N MET A 627 -18.32 15.83 -8.63
CA MET A 627 -17.40 16.23 -7.57
C MET A 627 -18.07 15.99 -6.23
N VAL A 628 -17.43 15.18 -5.40
CA VAL A 628 -17.84 14.96 -4.01
C VAL A 628 -16.88 15.72 -3.12
N ALA A 629 -17.42 16.53 -2.20
CA ALA A 629 -16.62 17.32 -1.28
C ALA A 629 -17.16 17.16 0.13
N GLY A 630 -16.25 17.01 1.08
CA GLY A 630 -16.59 16.83 2.49
C GLY A 630 -15.71 17.66 3.41
N ARG A 631 -16.06 17.64 4.68
CA ARG A 631 -15.29 18.28 5.74
C ARG A 631 -15.19 17.40 6.98
N GLY A 632 -13.98 17.26 7.50
CA GLY A 632 -13.74 16.41 8.67
C GLY A 632 -14.01 14.93 8.37
N THR A 633 -14.44 14.19 9.36
CA THR A 633 -14.52 12.71 9.34
C THR A 633 -15.87 12.16 8.87
N ALA A 634 -16.80 13.02 8.48
CA ALA A 634 -18.09 12.56 7.99
C ALA A 634 -17.93 11.85 6.64
N ALA A 635 -18.64 10.74 6.45
CA ALA A 635 -18.76 10.12 5.16
C ALA A 635 -19.64 10.98 4.24
N GLU A 636 -19.30 11.04 2.97
CA GLU A 636 -20.07 11.72 1.94
C GLU A 636 -20.59 10.69 0.93
N SER A 637 -21.81 10.91 0.47
CA SER A 637 -22.50 9.94 -0.37
C SER A 637 -22.94 10.54 -1.70
N LEU A 638 -22.81 9.73 -2.77
CA LEU A 638 -23.29 10.02 -4.12
C LEU A 638 -24.34 8.97 -4.53
N ALA A 639 -25.58 9.37 -4.71
CA ALA A 639 -26.61 8.49 -5.29
C ALA A 639 -26.49 8.44 -6.81
N VAL A 640 -26.51 7.24 -7.37
CA VAL A 640 -26.38 6.99 -8.82
C VAL A 640 -27.46 6.03 -9.30
N ALA A 641 -28.18 6.38 -10.36
CA ALA A 641 -29.10 5.46 -11.03
C ALA A 641 -28.30 4.42 -11.82
N VAL A 642 -28.48 3.14 -11.52
CA VAL A 642 -27.83 2.04 -12.24
C VAL A 642 -28.72 1.64 -13.43
N PRO A 643 -28.21 1.65 -14.67
CA PRO A 643 -29.01 1.25 -15.83
C PRO A 643 -29.44 -0.22 -15.73
N ALA A 644 -30.67 -0.53 -16.18
CA ALA A 644 -31.18 -1.90 -16.20
C ALA A 644 -30.40 -2.84 -17.14
N TRP A 645 -29.70 -2.29 -18.13
CA TRP A 645 -28.88 -3.02 -19.10
C TRP A 645 -27.43 -3.24 -18.63
N ALA A 646 -27.01 -2.60 -17.51
CA ALA A 646 -25.66 -2.73 -17.03
C ALA A 646 -25.42 -4.12 -16.43
N VAL A 647 -24.27 -4.72 -16.76
CA VAL A 647 -23.82 -6.01 -16.20
C VAL A 647 -22.55 -5.83 -15.35
N ARG A 648 -21.81 -4.73 -15.56
CA ARG A 648 -20.62 -4.38 -14.83
C ARG A 648 -20.60 -2.88 -14.56
N ALA A 649 -20.11 -2.51 -13.39
CA ALA A 649 -19.88 -1.12 -13.00
C ALA A 649 -18.45 -0.90 -12.53
N GLU A 650 -17.92 0.29 -12.78
CA GLU A 650 -16.65 0.78 -12.27
C GLU A 650 -16.87 2.10 -11.56
N VAL A 651 -16.30 2.26 -10.38
CA VAL A 651 -16.21 3.53 -9.66
C VAL A 651 -14.75 3.95 -9.64
N LEU A 652 -14.44 5.07 -10.27
CA LEU A 652 -13.11 5.69 -10.24
C LEU A 652 -13.18 6.90 -9.33
N VAL A 653 -12.25 6.97 -8.38
CA VAL A 653 -12.10 8.10 -7.44
C VAL A 653 -10.72 8.70 -7.65
N GLU A 654 -10.65 10.01 -7.77
CA GLU A 654 -9.40 10.74 -7.92
C GLU A 654 -9.45 12.03 -7.12
N MET A 655 -8.40 12.28 -6.33
CA MET A 655 -8.24 13.49 -5.52
C MET A 655 -6.87 14.13 -5.74
N PRO A 656 -6.70 15.42 -5.38
CA PRO A 656 -5.39 16.05 -5.40
C PRO A 656 -4.39 15.33 -4.48
N ARG A 657 -3.19 15.07 -4.97
CA ARG A 657 -2.12 14.35 -4.22
C ARG A 657 -1.78 15.01 -2.90
N GLU A 658 -1.83 16.35 -2.85
CA GLU A 658 -1.56 17.12 -1.64
C GLU A 658 -2.62 16.91 -0.55
N GLN A 659 -3.85 16.55 -0.91
CA GLN A 659 -4.89 16.20 0.06
C GLN A 659 -4.67 14.78 0.60
N TRP A 660 -4.20 13.86 -0.24
CA TRP A 660 -3.89 12.49 0.16
C TRP A 660 -2.91 12.43 1.33
N ASP A 661 -1.91 13.28 1.35
CA ASP A 661 -0.89 13.33 2.41
C ASP A 661 -1.49 13.55 3.82
N GLY A 662 -2.70 14.09 3.92
CA GLY A 662 -3.40 14.35 5.19
C GLY A 662 -4.17 13.17 5.77
N PHE A 663 -4.45 12.15 4.95
CA PHE A 663 -5.19 10.97 5.38
C PHE A 663 -4.25 9.92 5.98
N SER A 664 -4.78 9.07 6.85
CA SER A 664 -4.17 7.78 7.19
C SER A 664 -4.75 6.67 6.31
N ASP A 665 -5.93 6.92 5.73
CA ASP A 665 -6.63 6.00 4.86
C ASP A 665 -7.85 6.66 4.20
N PHE A 666 -8.43 6.02 3.18
CA PHE A 666 -9.65 6.48 2.54
C PHE A 666 -10.46 5.30 2.01
N GLY A 667 -11.73 5.19 2.43
CA GLY A 667 -12.60 4.08 2.06
C GLY A 667 -13.62 4.45 0.99
N LEU A 668 -13.92 3.48 0.12
CA LEU A 668 -14.97 3.51 -0.89
C LEU A 668 -15.92 2.34 -0.65
N THR A 669 -17.20 2.61 -0.44
CA THR A 669 -18.22 1.58 -0.25
C THR A 669 -19.38 1.82 -1.21
N VAL A 670 -19.91 0.75 -1.78
CA VAL A 670 -21.11 0.78 -2.61
C VAL A 670 -22.24 0.05 -1.90
N PHE A 671 -23.40 0.71 -1.80
CA PHE A 671 -24.61 0.15 -1.22
C PHE A 671 -25.72 0.06 -2.27
N ASP A 672 -26.59 -0.94 -2.14
CA ASP A 672 -27.84 -1.04 -2.90
C ASP A 672 -28.92 -0.10 -2.33
N SER A 673 -30.10 -0.06 -2.98
CA SER A 673 -31.24 0.75 -2.56
C SER A 673 -31.85 0.36 -1.20
N ALA A 674 -31.55 -0.84 -0.70
CA ALA A 674 -31.94 -1.32 0.62
C ALA A 674 -30.90 -1.01 1.71
N GLY A 675 -29.79 -0.34 1.35
CA GLY A 675 -28.68 -0.03 2.25
C GLY A 675 -27.81 -1.25 2.54
N GLN A 676 -27.89 -2.33 1.73
CA GLN A 676 -26.98 -3.46 1.85
C GLN A 676 -25.69 -3.16 1.11
N GLN A 677 -24.55 -3.49 1.71
CA GLN A 677 -23.23 -3.34 1.10
C GLN A 677 -23.12 -4.30 -0.10
N VAL A 678 -22.75 -3.73 -1.24
CA VAL A 678 -22.49 -4.45 -2.49
C VAL A 678 -21.02 -4.80 -2.58
N ASP A 679 -20.17 -3.78 -2.36
CA ASP A 679 -18.74 -3.93 -2.41
C ASP A 679 -18.04 -2.81 -1.62
N VAL A 680 -16.77 -3.03 -1.25
CA VAL A 680 -15.97 -2.06 -0.49
C VAL A 680 -14.49 -2.23 -0.85
N ALA A 681 -13.79 -1.12 -0.98
CA ALA A 681 -12.34 -1.11 -1.16
C ALA A 681 -11.69 0.04 -0.39
N PRO A 682 -10.52 -0.16 0.22
CA PRO A 682 -9.64 0.95 0.57
C PRO A 682 -9.06 1.55 -0.71
N LEU A 683 -8.84 2.86 -0.72
CA LEU A 683 -8.04 3.51 -1.74
C LEU A 683 -6.59 3.51 -1.27
N ASN A 684 -5.70 2.87 -2.02
CA ASN A 684 -4.28 2.82 -1.65
C ASN A 684 -3.50 4.07 -2.07
N TYR A 685 -4.06 4.87 -2.99
CA TYR A 685 -3.45 6.09 -3.54
C TYR A 685 -4.51 7.16 -3.77
N ALA A 686 -4.07 8.37 -4.12
CA ALA A 686 -4.97 9.48 -4.47
C ALA A 686 -5.89 9.16 -5.66
N ARG A 687 -5.61 8.11 -6.41
CA ARG A 687 -6.44 7.55 -7.47
C ARG A 687 -6.73 6.08 -7.19
N GLY A 688 -8.00 5.69 -7.22
CA GLY A 688 -8.42 4.29 -7.03
C GLY A 688 -9.59 3.90 -7.91
N ARG A 689 -9.79 2.59 -8.09
CA ARG A 689 -10.87 1.98 -8.87
C ARG A 689 -11.49 0.84 -8.08
N LEU A 690 -12.81 0.75 -8.13
CA LEU A 690 -13.58 -0.40 -7.67
C LEU A 690 -14.41 -0.91 -8.85
N THR A 691 -14.29 -2.18 -9.17
CA THR A 691 -15.05 -2.83 -10.26
C THR A 691 -15.90 -3.95 -9.67
N PHE A 692 -17.18 -3.97 -9.96
CA PHE A 692 -18.10 -4.97 -9.44
C PHE A 692 -19.16 -5.39 -10.49
N PRO A 693 -19.67 -6.63 -10.44
CA PRO A 693 -20.78 -7.07 -11.27
C PRO A 693 -22.07 -6.39 -10.83
N VAL A 694 -22.90 -6.01 -11.81
CA VAL A 694 -24.23 -5.45 -11.53
C VAL A 694 -25.22 -6.61 -11.37
N SER A 695 -25.58 -6.89 -10.13
CA SER A 695 -26.57 -7.92 -9.78
C SER A 695 -27.99 -7.48 -10.16
N PRO A 696 -28.96 -8.41 -10.26
CA PRO A 696 -30.37 -8.05 -10.50
C PRO A 696 -30.99 -7.12 -9.44
N ARG A 697 -30.40 -7.04 -8.24
CA ARG A 697 -30.83 -6.11 -7.19
C ARG A 697 -30.39 -4.67 -7.46
N LEU A 698 -29.30 -4.50 -8.22
CA LEU A 698 -28.77 -3.18 -8.59
C LEU A 698 -29.33 -2.71 -9.93
N ALA A 699 -29.50 -3.61 -10.91
CA ALA A 699 -29.95 -3.27 -12.25
C ALA A 699 -31.32 -2.58 -12.23
N GLY A 700 -31.38 -1.36 -12.74
CA GLY A 700 -32.60 -0.53 -12.74
C GLY A 700 -32.93 0.15 -11.41
N HIS A 701 -32.09 0.01 -10.39
CA HIS A 701 -32.29 0.61 -9.07
C HIS A 701 -31.19 1.62 -8.73
N PRO A 702 -31.42 2.60 -7.82
CA PRO A 702 -30.37 3.47 -7.36
C PRO A 702 -29.35 2.73 -6.49
N ALA A 703 -28.06 3.06 -6.66
CA ALA A 703 -26.98 2.69 -5.76
C ALA A 703 -26.45 3.93 -5.04
N VAL A 704 -25.86 3.74 -3.88
CA VAL A 704 -25.20 4.81 -3.10
C VAL A 704 -23.71 4.49 -3.00
N ILE A 705 -22.90 5.42 -3.46
CA ILE A 705 -21.44 5.37 -3.33
C ILE A 705 -21.06 6.24 -2.14
N GLU A 706 -20.49 5.65 -1.11
CA GLU A 706 -20.04 6.34 0.08
C GLU A 706 -18.52 6.47 0.07
N LEU A 707 -18.02 7.68 0.30
CA LEU A 707 -16.62 7.99 0.49
C LEU A 707 -16.38 8.31 1.97
N TYR A 708 -15.43 7.60 2.58
CA TYR A 708 -15.14 7.72 3.99
C TYR A 708 -13.67 8.11 4.22
N PRO A 709 -13.39 9.36 4.71
CA PRO A 709 -12.03 9.80 5.02
C PRO A 709 -11.59 9.34 6.40
N ALA A 710 -10.37 8.84 6.52
CA ALA A 710 -9.68 8.64 7.78
C ALA A 710 -8.44 9.55 7.82
N PHE A 711 -8.44 10.55 8.70
CA PHE A 711 -7.33 11.49 8.82
C PHE A 711 -6.23 10.95 9.73
N ALA A 712 -4.98 11.28 9.40
CA ALA A 712 -3.83 10.90 10.21
C ALA A 712 -3.88 11.52 11.62
N ARG A 713 -4.35 12.78 11.74
CA ARG A 713 -4.46 13.49 13.02
C ARG A 713 -5.83 13.35 13.64
N GLU A 714 -5.87 13.12 14.95
CA GLU A 714 -7.11 13.23 15.73
C GLU A 714 -7.65 14.66 15.67
N GLY A 715 -9.00 14.80 15.61
CA GLY A 715 -9.67 16.10 15.55
C GLY A 715 -9.48 16.87 14.24
N ALA A 716 -8.98 16.24 13.18
CA ALA A 716 -8.86 16.90 11.89
C ALA A 716 -10.23 17.32 11.34
N VAL A 717 -10.31 18.57 10.90
CA VAL A 717 -11.52 19.20 10.31
C VAL A 717 -11.24 19.72 8.89
N SER A 718 -10.22 19.18 8.23
CA SER A 718 -9.83 19.60 6.89
C SER A 718 -10.94 19.35 5.88
N SER A 719 -11.08 20.24 4.92
CA SER A 719 -11.93 20.03 3.75
C SER A 719 -11.20 19.17 2.72
N TRP A 720 -11.95 18.33 2.03
CA TRP A 720 -11.44 17.50 0.96
C TRP A 720 -12.41 17.45 -0.21
N GLN A 721 -11.92 17.09 -1.38
CA GLN A 721 -12.73 16.89 -2.57
C GLN A 721 -12.16 15.77 -3.43
N ALA A 722 -13.06 15.02 -4.08
CA ALA A 722 -12.72 13.95 -4.98
C ALA A 722 -13.59 14.00 -6.24
N SER A 723 -12.97 13.78 -7.40
CA SER A 723 -13.69 13.48 -8.63
C SER A 723 -14.14 12.01 -8.59
N VAL A 724 -15.42 11.77 -8.76
CA VAL A 724 -16.01 10.43 -8.81
C VAL A 724 -16.59 10.21 -10.20
N ARG A 725 -16.13 9.17 -10.88
CA ARG A 725 -16.64 8.73 -12.18
C ARG A 725 -17.20 7.33 -12.02
N VAL A 726 -18.49 7.16 -12.32
CA VAL A 726 -19.17 5.86 -12.29
C VAL A 726 -19.48 5.47 -13.71
N ARG A 727 -18.89 4.38 -14.16
CA ARG A 727 -19.04 3.81 -15.50
C ARG A 727 -19.88 2.55 -15.45
N PHE A 728 -20.79 2.40 -16.40
CA PHE A 728 -21.64 1.23 -16.56
C PHE A 728 -21.39 0.62 -17.93
N PHE A 729 -21.20 -0.70 -17.97
CA PHE A 729 -20.95 -1.47 -19.18
C PHE A 729 -22.04 -2.53 -19.37
N GLY A 730 -22.47 -2.71 -20.62
CA GLY A 730 -23.42 -3.76 -21.00
C GLY A 730 -22.71 -5.02 -21.51
N ASP A 731 -23.49 -6.05 -21.82
CA ASP A 731 -22.99 -7.31 -22.43
C ASP A 731 -22.45 -7.12 -23.86
N SER A 732 -22.86 -6.07 -24.54
CA SER A 732 -22.49 -5.79 -25.93
C SER A 732 -22.12 -4.33 -26.11
N SER A 733 -21.27 -4.07 -27.09
CA SER A 733 -20.92 -2.75 -27.57
C SER A 733 -21.54 -2.48 -28.94
N GLU A 734 -21.90 -1.22 -29.23
CA GLU A 734 -22.54 -0.84 -30.48
C GLU A 734 -21.60 0.04 -31.32
N ALA A 735 -21.33 -0.35 -32.55
CA ALA A 735 -20.56 0.44 -33.51
C ALA A 735 -21.31 1.69 -33.93
N LEU A 736 -20.71 2.87 -33.78
CA LEU A 736 -21.30 4.17 -34.13
C LEU A 736 -20.85 4.59 -35.53
N GLY A 737 -21.40 3.95 -36.54
CA GLY A 737 -21.03 4.19 -37.93
C GLY A 737 -19.91 3.28 -38.47
N GLY A 738 -19.52 3.50 -39.73
CA GLY A 738 -18.45 2.78 -40.39
C GLY A 738 -17.07 3.30 -40.07
N PRO A 739 -16.00 2.57 -40.46
CA PRO A 739 -14.62 3.04 -40.28
C PRO A 739 -14.37 4.35 -41.08
N LEU A 740 -13.67 5.29 -40.44
CA LEU A 740 -13.39 6.61 -41.02
C LEU A 740 -11.87 6.73 -41.30
N PRO A 741 -11.45 6.88 -42.56
CA PRO A 741 -10.05 7.11 -42.86
C PRO A 741 -9.61 8.52 -42.42
N LEU A 742 -8.47 8.61 -41.74
CA LEU A 742 -7.89 9.85 -41.24
C LEU A 742 -6.43 9.96 -41.68
N THR A 743 -6.05 11.17 -42.11
CA THR A 743 -4.64 11.48 -42.41
C THR A 743 -4.22 12.66 -41.55
N VAL A 744 -3.26 12.44 -40.64
CA VAL A 744 -2.75 13.48 -39.76
C VAL A 744 -1.29 13.72 -40.12
N VAL A 745 -1.01 14.88 -40.74
CA VAL A 745 0.36 15.24 -41.13
C VAL A 745 1.27 15.42 -39.93
N ALA A 746 2.57 15.28 -40.10
CA ALA A 746 3.57 15.53 -39.08
C ALA A 746 3.35 16.89 -38.40
N GLY A 747 3.30 16.93 -37.06
CA GLY A 747 2.97 18.10 -36.26
C GLY A 747 1.55 18.62 -36.44
N GLY A 748 0.71 17.98 -37.27
CA GLY A 748 -0.66 18.38 -37.54
C GLY A 748 -1.67 17.90 -36.53
N ARG A 749 -2.89 18.44 -36.64
CA ARG A 749 -4.04 18.13 -35.81
C ARG A 749 -5.29 17.94 -36.64
N ILE A 750 -6.19 17.12 -36.20
CA ILE A 750 -7.50 16.91 -36.84
C ILE A 750 -8.56 16.71 -35.75
N VAL A 751 -9.69 17.39 -35.90
CA VAL A 751 -10.85 17.19 -35.03
C VAL A 751 -11.63 15.96 -35.51
N LEU A 752 -11.91 15.04 -34.62
CA LEU A 752 -12.74 13.87 -34.91
C LEU A 752 -14.21 14.30 -35.06
N PRO A 753 -14.94 13.72 -36.02
CA PRO A 753 -16.37 14.03 -36.19
C PRO A 753 -17.15 13.56 -34.97
N ALA A 754 -18.23 14.27 -34.64
CA ALA A 754 -19.12 13.84 -33.58
C ALA A 754 -19.74 12.48 -33.92
N ALA A 755 -19.62 11.46 -33.07
CA ALA A 755 -20.31 10.20 -33.25
C ALA A 755 -21.84 10.41 -33.12
N LEU A 756 -22.61 9.85 -34.04
CA LEU A 756 -24.09 9.84 -33.95
C LEU A 756 -24.48 8.83 -32.88
N LEU A 757 -25.19 9.27 -31.84
CA LEU A 757 -25.61 8.43 -30.72
C LEU A 757 -27.05 7.92 -30.92
N PRO A 758 -27.33 6.69 -30.55
CA PRO A 758 -28.72 6.21 -30.47
C PRO A 758 -29.46 6.96 -29.35
N PHE A 759 -30.74 7.26 -29.57
CA PHE A 759 -31.61 7.91 -28.59
C PHE A 759 -31.91 6.95 -27.42
N GLY A 760 -31.92 7.43 -26.18
CA GLY A 760 -32.50 6.72 -25.04
C GLY A 760 -31.60 6.46 -23.83
N LEU A 761 -30.57 7.25 -23.60
CA LEU A 761 -29.78 7.16 -22.37
C LEU A 761 -30.56 7.71 -21.17
N LEU A 762 -30.36 7.09 -20.01
CA LEU A 762 -30.99 7.50 -18.75
C LEU A 762 -30.61 8.95 -18.39
N GLU A 763 -31.53 9.65 -17.78
CA GLU A 763 -31.33 11.01 -17.28
C GLU A 763 -30.11 11.07 -16.33
N GLY A 764 -29.24 12.02 -16.55
CA GLY A 764 -28.02 12.22 -15.73
C GLY A 764 -26.83 11.33 -16.07
N LEU A 765 -26.93 10.47 -17.12
CA LEU A 765 -25.83 9.69 -17.65
C LEU A 765 -25.38 10.23 -18.99
N ALA A 766 -24.06 10.29 -19.19
CA ALA A 766 -23.46 10.62 -20.46
C ALA A 766 -22.95 9.35 -21.16
N PRO A 767 -23.09 9.24 -22.50
CA PRO A 767 -22.61 8.08 -23.25
C PRO A 767 -21.08 7.96 -23.17
N LEU A 768 -20.59 6.76 -22.93
CA LEU A 768 -19.18 6.42 -22.95
C LEU A 768 -18.84 5.82 -24.32
N VAL A 769 -18.08 6.58 -25.12
CA VAL A 769 -17.69 6.21 -26.48
C VAL A 769 -16.21 5.86 -26.50
N GLU A 770 -15.89 4.67 -26.94
CA GLU A 770 -14.53 4.25 -27.23
C GLU A 770 -14.16 4.59 -28.67
N TRP A 771 -13.11 5.37 -28.84
CA TRP A 771 -12.47 5.63 -30.11
C TRP A 771 -11.23 4.76 -30.26
N ARG A 772 -11.16 4.02 -31.39
CA ARG A 772 -10.00 3.23 -31.77
C ARG A 772 -9.45 3.75 -33.09
N LEU A 773 -8.20 4.22 -33.06
CA LEU A 773 -7.46 4.70 -34.22
C LEU A 773 -6.37 3.71 -34.58
N SER A 774 -6.55 2.99 -35.68
CA SER A 774 -5.64 1.92 -36.12
C SER A 774 -4.86 2.36 -37.35
N PRO A 775 -3.54 2.09 -37.45
CA PRO A 775 -2.77 2.38 -38.64
C PRO A 775 -3.28 1.64 -39.87
N ILE A 776 -3.39 2.34 -40.99
CA ILE A 776 -3.76 1.72 -42.29
C ILE A 776 -2.48 1.14 -42.92
N ARG A 777 -2.30 -0.18 -42.82
CA ARG A 777 -1.20 -1.02 -43.39
C ARG A 777 0.26 -0.62 -43.03
N GLY A 778 0.99 -1.59 -42.53
CA GLY A 778 2.46 -1.73 -42.65
C GLY A 778 3.32 -0.94 -41.66
N SER A 779 2.77 -0.20 -40.67
CA SER A 779 3.62 0.59 -39.79
C SER A 779 4.13 -0.15 -38.51
N GLY A 780 3.59 -1.33 -38.20
CA GLY A 780 3.92 -2.04 -36.96
C GLY A 780 3.51 -1.31 -35.66
N ALA A 781 2.97 -0.07 -35.79
CA ALA A 781 2.59 0.73 -34.65
C ALA A 781 1.25 0.30 -34.06
N SER A 782 1.08 0.53 -32.76
CA SER A 782 -0.12 0.20 -32.02
C SER A 782 -1.31 1.08 -32.40
N ALA A 783 -2.50 0.50 -32.29
CA ALA A 783 -3.73 1.27 -32.29
C ALA A 783 -3.82 2.15 -31.05
N LEU A 784 -4.41 3.34 -31.21
CA LEU A 784 -4.77 4.20 -30.09
C LEU A 784 -6.19 3.86 -29.65
N THR A 785 -6.39 3.66 -28.34
CA THR A 785 -7.71 3.55 -27.73
C THR A 785 -7.93 4.76 -26.81
N TYR A 786 -9.09 5.39 -26.91
CA TYR A 786 -9.49 6.53 -26.10
C TYR A 786 -10.96 6.45 -25.73
N GLN A 787 -11.28 6.44 -24.44
CA GLN A 787 -12.65 6.50 -23.96
C GLN A 787 -13.03 7.93 -23.60
N ALA A 788 -14.03 8.46 -24.24
CA ALA A 788 -14.54 9.81 -24.04
C ALA A 788 -16.00 9.80 -23.60
N VAL A 789 -16.30 10.68 -22.66
CA VAL A 789 -17.68 11.03 -22.33
C VAL A 789 -18.14 12.13 -23.25
N ARG A 790 -19.18 11.88 -24.00
CA ARG A 790 -19.83 12.93 -24.80
C ARG A 790 -20.70 13.78 -23.88
N GLN A 791 -20.43 15.09 -23.82
CA GLN A 791 -21.38 16.01 -23.19
C GLN A 791 -22.67 16.06 -24.04
N PRO A 792 -23.85 16.11 -23.39
CA PRO A 792 -25.13 16.11 -24.07
C PRO A 792 -25.34 17.29 -25.03
#